data_851a1e2243a9214a5aa6a248a2efd0d2
#
_entry.id   851a1e2243a9214a5aa6a248a2efd0d2
#
_cell.length_a   1.000
_cell.length_b   1.000
_cell.length_c   1.000
_cell.angle_alpha   90.00
_cell.angle_beta   90.00
_cell.angle_gamma   90.00
#
_symmetry.space_group_name_H-M   'P 1'
#
loop_
_entity.id
_entity.type
_entity.pdbx_description
1 polymer ?
#
loop_
_entity_poly.entity_id
_entity_poly.type
_entity_poly.pdbx_seq_one_letter_code
_entity_poly.pdbx_strand_id
1 'polypeptide(L)'
;MKKSIIAIAFLLLCPFYGVRAQERPFFDLSGKGWHLWQDKNAAWQTEDIYLTLEEARKSPVIVPTAGWDILTSAQTLSVQVPGTAEEYLQTQSGPEGDITGVTWWSRTMDIPVLKKGQKVFLNFGSIRSRAEIFINQRLVDYQIVDNVPFETDITPYIKSGEQVQLAVRITDAGGNHDWRDSRTIPWGDKMLPPGHGFGGITGKVSMKVCNSVYVADIYMQNTPQITTANAILTLQNEKGKTAKQDLRITVYEWKNKEKIVYSKEIKGISLNKGMNELKIPVSAPDAKLWSVDDPNLYVCEVELSEGQNWVDKDSRRFGFRWFEASGIGDDAVFRLNGKRIMLRSAISWSFWPVNGIFPSEELAERQIRIAKELGLNMLNFHRFIGNTDVMNYADELGLLYFEEPGGFRLDVRQPFMNAVLHEKVIRMVKRDRSHPCLVIYNMMNESGNAAPEKLELEIQAMKDMRVLDPSRLILRTSAWAKGDDIEDQAKIHIRPYDEKVYWSGWYDYHRAGGPAVWNEGLYKGPEDYYNDTKNKREIVFFGEEGALSSPPRLEKNKEDLEKYSYKGWDGREFLRWYDEFNKFLDAKQLRTVYPTVDDLCVAMGTVSYEHQGRKIESARMNNLTDAYVVNGWESELTENYSGIVDCFRYPKSDPAIIARYNQPLYVAVKTRQQVAAAGGKVTVDFYLINEKNVRGNHQLKISVTDSQGKVMEVGTYETEAAGGEVYGQLLVKDVKIPVPTAGGLCRIEAKLCKENSVVTTGYDDILSVN
;
A
#
# COMPACT_ATOMS: atom_id res chain seq x y z
N MET A 1 39.71 -49.84 57.69
CA MET A 1 38.57 -49.00 57.29
C MET A 1 39.09 -47.72 56.78
N LYS A 2 39.20 -47.56 55.43
CA LYS A 2 39.65 -46.32 54.78
C LYS A 2 38.41 -45.65 54.27
N LYS A 3 38.12 -44.43 54.72
CA LYS A 3 37.06 -43.56 54.16
C LYS A 3 37.64 -42.77 53.00
N SER A 4 37.13 -42.97 51.77
CA SER A 4 37.40 -42.16 50.62
C SER A 4 36.47 -40.96 50.59
N ILE A 5 37.03 -39.78 50.55
CA ILE A 5 36.34 -38.50 50.38
C ILE A 5 36.30 -38.23 48.86
N ILE A 6 35.10 -38.24 48.30
CA ILE A 6 34.87 -37.82 46.90
C ILE A 6 34.61 -36.29 46.95
N ALA A 7 35.53 -35.51 46.40
CA ALA A 7 35.31 -34.08 46.14
C ALA A 7 34.53 -33.88 44.86
N ILE A 8 33.27 -33.41 44.97
CA ILE A 8 32.45 -32.97 43.83
C ILE A 8 32.83 -31.53 43.54
N ALA A 9 33.49 -31.33 42.41
CA ALA A 9 33.74 -29.99 41.87
C ALA A 9 32.44 -29.46 41.24
N PHE A 10 31.80 -28.50 41.86
CA PHE A 10 30.74 -27.71 41.26
C PHE A 10 31.36 -26.73 40.27
N LEU A 11 31.26 -27.01 38.97
CA LEU A 11 31.47 -26.03 37.91
C LEU A 11 30.30 -25.03 37.93
N LEU A 12 30.53 -23.86 38.49
CA LEU A 12 29.66 -22.70 38.37
C LEU A 12 29.67 -22.26 36.91
N LEU A 13 28.69 -22.70 36.14
CA LEU A 13 28.31 -22.07 34.89
C LEU A 13 27.71 -20.68 35.23
N CYS A 14 28.52 -19.64 35.27
CA CYS A 14 28.03 -18.28 35.21
C CYS A 14 27.35 -18.08 33.84
N PRO A 15 26.07 -17.75 33.79
CA PRO A 15 25.50 -17.28 32.54
C PRO A 15 26.18 -15.94 32.25
N PHE A 16 26.90 -15.88 31.13
CA PHE A 16 27.34 -14.63 30.57
C PHE A 16 26.10 -13.80 30.16
N TYR A 17 25.54 -13.06 31.09
CA TYR A 17 24.67 -11.93 30.75
C TYR A 17 25.57 -10.89 30.11
N GLY A 18 25.73 -10.96 28.78
CA GLY A 18 26.37 -9.90 28.02
C GLY A 18 25.63 -8.59 28.29
N VAL A 19 26.33 -7.56 28.70
CA VAL A 19 25.77 -6.21 28.85
C VAL A 19 25.17 -5.84 27.50
N ARG A 20 23.86 -5.65 27.47
CA ARG A 20 23.13 -5.18 26.25
C ARG A 20 23.23 -3.68 26.14
N ALA A 21 23.22 -3.17 24.91
CA ALA A 21 23.12 -1.72 24.67
C ALA A 21 21.82 -1.18 25.27
N GLN A 22 21.93 0.01 25.88
CA GLN A 22 20.75 0.74 26.32
C GLN A 22 19.97 1.19 25.08
N GLU A 23 18.67 0.99 25.08
CA GLU A 23 17.80 1.53 24.04
C GLU A 23 17.93 3.06 23.99
N ARG A 24 17.85 3.62 22.79
CA ARG A 24 17.79 5.06 22.64
C ARG A 24 16.57 5.62 23.35
N PRO A 25 16.72 6.70 24.12
CA PRO A 25 15.55 7.41 24.61
C PRO A 25 14.71 7.87 23.40
N PHE A 26 13.47 7.42 23.39
CA PHE A 26 12.47 7.72 22.37
C PHE A 26 11.22 8.29 23.05
N PHE A 27 10.70 9.38 22.52
CA PHE A 27 9.55 10.07 23.06
C PHE A 27 8.52 10.24 21.94
N ASP A 28 7.37 9.61 22.09
CA ASP A 28 6.25 9.84 21.18
C ASP A 28 5.64 11.20 21.44
N LEU A 29 5.60 12.03 20.43
CA LEU A 29 5.01 13.36 20.45
C LEU A 29 3.68 13.39 19.69
N SER A 30 3.20 12.25 19.19
CA SER A 30 1.90 12.13 18.53
C SER A 30 0.74 12.22 19.53
N GLY A 31 -0.49 12.14 19.05
CA GLY A 31 -1.69 12.19 19.86
C GLY A 31 -2.03 13.58 20.37
N LYS A 32 -2.56 13.66 21.59
CA LYS A 32 -3.04 14.89 22.23
C LYS A 32 -1.89 15.82 22.67
N GLY A 33 -2.25 17.06 22.99
CA GLY A 33 -1.31 18.08 23.49
C GLY A 33 -0.79 19.00 22.40
N TRP A 34 -1.35 18.93 21.21
CA TRP A 34 -1.14 19.90 20.14
C TRP A 34 -2.22 20.96 20.11
N HIS A 35 -1.87 22.13 19.60
CA HIS A 35 -2.74 23.28 19.40
C HIS A 35 -2.65 23.72 17.95
N LEU A 36 -3.80 23.99 17.33
CA LEU A 36 -3.93 24.45 15.97
C LEU A 36 -4.51 25.87 15.94
N TRP A 37 -3.87 26.75 15.16
CA TRP A 37 -4.37 28.09 14.86
C TRP A 37 -4.29 28.36 13.36
N GLN A 38 -5.39 28.81 12.74
CA GLN A 38 -5.43 29.21 11.34
C GLN A 38 -5.05 30.68 11.21
N ASP A 39 -3.99 30.97 10.46
CA ASP A 39 -3.50 32.32 10.21
C ASP A 39 -4.16 32.89 8.93
N LYS A 40 -5.39 33.40 9.06
CA LYS A 40 -6.17 33.92 7.94
C LYS A 40 -5.60 35.18 7.28
N ASN A 41 -4.69 35.89 7.98
CA ASN A 41 -4.09 37.12 7.50
C ASN A 41 -2.73 36.92 6.83
N ALA A 42 -2.22 35.70 6.79
CA ALA A 42 -0.93 35.41 6.17
C ALA A 42 -1.01 35.55 4.64
N ALA A 43 -0.14 36.34 4.06
CA ALA A 43 -0.06 36.61 2.61
C ALA A 43 0.86 35.60 1.91
N TRP A 44 0.61 34.32 2.10
CA TRP A 44 1.51 33.23 1.72
C TRP A 44 1.71 33.04 0.19
N GLN A 45 0.77 33.47 -0.67
CA GLN A 45 0.84 33.28 -2.13
C GLN A 45 2.02 34.01 -2.77
N THR A 46 2.53 35.03 -2.12
CA THR A 46 3.68 35.86 -2.59
C THR A 46 4.99 35.47 -1.94
N GLU A 47 4.98 34.48 -1.05
CA GLU A 47 6.20 33.99 -0.40
C GLU A 47 7.00 33.10 -1.34
N ASP A 48 8.31 33.26 -1.33
CA ASP A 48 9.20 32.34 -2.03
C ASP A 48 9.19 30.94 -1.40
N ILE A 49 9.36 29.92 -2.25
CA ILE A 49 9.55 28.56 -1.82
C ILE A 49 10.94 28.05 -2.22
N TYR A 50 11.51 27.19 -1.37
CA TYR A 50 12.88 26.72 -1.44
C TYR A 50 12.91 25.18 -1.36
N LEU A 51 14.02 24.58 -1.78
CA LEU A 51 14.21 23.14 -1.60
C LEU A 51 14.89 22.84 -0.23
N THR A 52 15.71 23.74 0.24
CA THR A 52 16.56 23.51 1.41
C THR A 52 16.37 24.56 2.50
N LEU A 53 16.68 24.16 3.75
CA LEU A 53 16.73 25.08 4.91
C LEU A 53 17.76 26.20 4.71
N GLU A 54 18.89 25.92 4.06
CA GLU A 54 19.95 26.92 3.85
C GLU A 54 19.44 28.08 2.95
N GLU A 55 18.67 27.74 1.93
CA GLU A 55 18.02 28.74 1.08
C GLU A 55 16.94 29.52 1.85
N ALA A 56 16.08 28.82 2.59
CA ALA A 56 15.02 29.44 3.38
C ALA A 56 15.56 30.43 4.44
N ARG A 57 16.72 30.16 5.03
CA ARG A 57 17.38 31.07 5.99
C ARG A 57 17.86 32.39 5.41
N LYS A 58 17.96 32.53 4.09
CA LYS A 58 18.31 33.79 3.43
C LYS A 58 17.13 34.77 3.38
N SER A 59 15.92 34.27 3.62
CA SER A 59 14.70 35.07 3.69
C SER A 59 14.35 35.50 5.12
N PRO A 60 13.57 36.58 5.29
CA PRO A 60 13.06 36.95 6.62
C PRO A 60 12.28 35.80 7.26
N VAL A 61 12.46 35.62 8.56
CA VAL A 61 11.68 34.65 9.33
C VAL A 61 10.22 35.10 9.38
N ILE A 62 9.33 34.21 8.98
CA ILE A 62 7.89 34.47 8.99
C ILE A 62 7.37 34.15 10.41
N VAL A 63 6.58 35.07 10.96
CA VAL A 63 6.00 34.94 12.29
C VAL A 63 4.48 34.86 12.21
N PRO A 64 3.77 34.34 13.24
CA PRO A 64 2.31 34.37 13.27
C PRO A 64 1.82 35.82 13.15
N THR A 65 0.83 36.10 12.29
CA THR A 65 0.36 37.49 12.06
C THR A 65 -0.22 38.13 13.31
N ALA A 66 -0.66 37.33 14.31
CA ALA A 66 -1.13 37.79 15.61
C ALA A 66 -0.04 37.73 16.72
N GLY A 67 1.24 37.49 16.34
CA GLY A 67 2.35 37.31 17.26
C GLY A 67 2.43 35.88 17.86
N TRP A 68 3.58 35.54 18.47
CA TRP A 68 3.86 34.20 18.98
C TRP A 68 2.97 33.75 20.13
N ASP A 69 2.46 34.71 20.96
CA ASP A 69 1.61 34.39 22.10
C ASP A 69 0.27 33.79 21.73
N ILE A 70 -0.16 33.98 20.48
CA ILE A 70 -1.39 33.36 19.96
C ILE A 70 -1.34 31.84 20.07
N LEU A 71 -0.18 31.21 19.86
CA LEU A 71 0.01 29.76 19.80
C LEU A 71 -0.19 29.06 21.16
N THR A 72 -0.21 29.83 22.26
CA THR A 72 -0.51 29.34 23.62
C THR A 72 -1.80 29.91 24.19
N SER A 73 -2.52 30.68 23.39
CA SER A 73 -3.76 31.34 23.81
C SER A 73 -4.97 30.41 23.74
N ALA A 74 -6.07 30.82 24.40
CA ALA A 74 -7.36 30.14 24.32
C ALA A 74 -8.03 30.23 22.92
N GLN A 75 -7.44 30.96 21.96
CA GLN A 75 -7.94 31.06 20.59
C GLN A 75 -7.47 29.89 19.70
N THR A 76 -6.56 29.05 20.19
CA THR A 76 -6.16 27.82 19.51
C THR A 76 -7.13 26.68 19.76
N LEU A 77 -7.24 25.77 18.78
CA LEU A 77 -7.97 24.53 18.96
C LEU A 77 -7.05 23.45 19.53
N SER A 78 -7.53 22.71 20.52
CA SER A 78 -6.86 21.50 20.96
C SER A 78 -7.07 20.38 19.92
N VAL A 79 -5.97 19.84 19.41
CA VAL A 79 -5.98 18.84 18.31
C VAL A 79 -5.11 17.64 18.63
N GLN A 80 -5.20 16.63 17.79
CA GLN A 80 -4.28 15.48 17.80
C GLN A 80 -3.40 15.48 16.55
N VAL A 81 -2.24 14.86 16.63
CA VAL A 81 -1.33 14.62 15.52
C VAL A 81 -1.09 13.11 15.43
N PRO A 82 -1.15 12.48 14.25
CA PRO A 82 -1.47 13.07 12.95
C PRO A 82 -2.83 13.74 12.88
N GLY A 83 -2.95 14.79 12.04
CA GLY A 83 -4.17 15.55 11.84
C GLY A 83 -4.08 16.46 10.62
N THR A 84 -5.23 16.82 10.05
CA THR A 84 -5.33 17.77 8.93
C THR A 84 -6.13 19.01 9.32
N ALA A 85 -5.95 20.10 8.58
CA ALA A 85 -6.74 21.31 8.77
C ALA A 85 -8.22 21.04 8.45
N GLU A 86 -8.50 20.21 7.45
CA GLU A 86 -9.83 19.81 7.01
C GLU A 86 -10.58 19.06 8.12
N GLU A 87 -9.90 18.22 8.88
CA GLU A 87 -10.49 17.51 10.01
C GLU A 87 -11.04 18.46 11.07
N TYR A 88 -10.32 19.55 11.36
CA TYR A 88 -10.62 20.42 12.50
C TYR A 88 -11.31 21.72 12.12
N LEU A 89 -11.06 22.29 10.94
CA LEU A 89 -11.48 23.62 10.54
C LEU A 89 -12.55 23.62 9.44
N GLN A 90 -12.71 22.52 8.73
CA GLN A 90 -13.61 22.44 7.61
C GLN A 90 -15.08 22.63 8.05
N THR A 91 -15.77 23.52 7.36
CA THR A 91 -17.19 23.81 7.60
C THR A 91 -18.12 23.25 6.53
N GLN A 92 -17.57 22.86 5.38
CA GLN A 92 -18.25 22.23 4.25
C GLN A 92 -17.52 20.92 3.90
N SER A 93 -18.19 19.98 3.25
CA SER A 93 -17.57 18.72 2.83
C SER A 93 -17.02 18.80 1.42
N GLY A 94 -16.06 17.92 1.13
CA GLY A 94 -15.45 17.79 -0.19
C GLY A 94 -14.62 19.02 -0.60
N PRO A 95 -14.42 19.22 -1.92
CA PRO A 95 -13.55 20.28 -2.46
C PRO A 95 -13.97 21.70 -2.05
N GLU A 96 -15.23 21.92 -1.76
CA GLU A 96 -15.75 23.23 -1.30
C GLU A 96 -15.30 23.58 0.13
N GLY A 97 -14.84 22.56 0.88
CA GLY A 97 -14.32 22.71 2.24
C GLY A 97 -12.80 22.71 2.33
N ASP A 98 -12.09 22.77 1.23
CA ASP A 98 -10.64 22.84 1.17
C ASP A 98 -10.08 24.00 1.99
N ILE A 99 -9.12 23.71 2.89
CA ILE A 99 -8.51 24.69 3.80
C ILE A 99 -7.14 25.10 3.26
N THR A 100 -7.14 25.97 2.26
CA THR A 100 -5.88 26.55 1.76
C THR A 100 -5.36 27.66 2.68
N GLY A 101 -4.04 27.86 2.66
CA GLY A 101 -3.36 28.92 3.40
C GLY A 101 -2.53 28.41 4.55
N VAL A 102 -2.40 29.24 5.61
CA VAL A 102 -1.44 29.00 6.69
C VAL A 102 -2.14 28.50 7.94
N THR A 103 -1.58 27.42 8.49
CA THR A 103 -1.93 26.90 9.82
C THR A 103 -0.67 26.80 10.69
N TRP A 104 -0.81 27.05 11.97
CA TRP A 104 0.24 26.89 12.98
C TRP A 104 -0.16 25.76 13.92
N TRP A 105 0.74 24.79 14.05
CA TRP A 105 0.62 23.64 14.94
C TRP A 105 1.64 23.78 16.04
N SER A 106 1.26 23.77 17.29
CA SER A 106 2.18 23.98 18.38
C SER A 106 1.98 23.04 19.55
N ARG A 107 3.05 22.75 20.26
CA ARG A 107 3.02 22.06 21.55
C ARG A 107 4.22 22.45 22.41
N THR A 108 4.07 22.31 23.73
CA THR A 108 5.18 22.34 24.66
C THR A 108 5.76 20.94 24.80
N MET A 109 7.09 20.83 24.85
CA MET A 109 7.80 19.56 25.06
C MET A 109 8.96 19.71 26.02
N ASP A 110 9.23 18.67 26.81
CA ASP A 110 10.35 18.62 27.77
C ASP A 110 11.57 17.97 27.10
N ILE A 111 12.70 18.66 27.15
CA ILE A 111 13.97 18.10 26.67
C ILE A 111 14.57 17.26 27.79
N PRO A 112 14.94 15.99 27.52
CA PRO A 112 15.55 15.14 28.54
C PRO A 112 16.92 15.70 29.02
N VAL A 113 17.40 15.22 30.17
CA VAL A 113 18.73 15.49 30.63
C VAL A 113 19.75 14.80 29.72
N LEU A 114 20.57 15.59 29.03
CA LEU A 114 21.50 15.11 27.99
C LEU A 114 22.90 14.90 28.58
N LYS A 115 23.56 13.81 28.18
CA LYS A 115 24.97 13.59 28.39
C LYS A 115 25.79 14.37 27.34
N LYS A 116 27.05 14.68 27.69
CA LYS A 116 27.95 15.40 26.76
C LYS A 116 28.08 14.67 25.42
N GLY A 117 27.81 15.37 24.34
CA GLY A 117 27.95 14.88 22.97
C GLY A 117 26.71 14.11 22.43
N GLN A 118 25.64 13.99 23.23
CA GLN A 118 24.38 13.48 22.71
C GLN A 118 23.71 14.49 21.76
N LYS A 119 22.94 13.95 20.81
CA LYS A 119 22.16 14.68 19.83
C LYS A 119 20.68 14.42 20.07
N VAL A 120 19.85 15.40 19.76
CA VAL A 120 18.39 15.29 19.83
C VAL A 120 17.81 15.56 18.45
N PHE A 121 17.02 14.62 17.97
CA PHE A 121 16.35 14.70 16.68
C PHE A 121 14.84 14.68 16.86
N LEU A 122 14.16 15.57 16.14
CA LEU A 122 12.73 15.47 15.88
C LEU A 122 12.51 14.70 14.58
N ASN A 123 11.63 13.71 14.62
CA ASN A 123 11.22 12.95 13.43
C ASN A 123 9.76 13.27 13.15
N PHE A 124 9.48 13.65 11.92
CA PHE A 124 8.14 13.78 11.38
C PHE A 124 7.93 12.68 10.34
N GLY A 125 6.91 11.87 10.52
CA GLY A 125 6.56 10.82 9.56
C GLY A 125 6.08 11.38 8.23
N SER A 126 5.38 12.50 8.28
CA SER A 126 4.90 13.24 7.11
C SER A 126 4.33 14.58 7.54
N ILE A 127 4.53 15.62 6.73
CA ILE A 127 3.81 16.90 6.78
C ILE A 127 3.37 17.25 5.36
N ARG A 128 2.21 17.87 5.21
CA ARG A 128 1.74 18.40 3.94
C ARG A 128 1.23 19.83 4.10
N SER A 129 1.67 20.85 3.26
CA SER A 129 2.67 20.65 2.21
C SER A 129 3.99 21.31 2.59
N ARG A 130 4.11 22.66 2.56
CA ARG A 130 5.31 23.39 3.03
C ARG A 130 5.30 23.51 4.53
N ALA A 131 6.42 23.16 5.21
CA ALA A 131 6.56 23.26 6.65
C ALA A 131 7.78 24.04 7.07
N GLU A 132 7.63 24.91 8.06
CA GLU A 132 8.69 25.63 8.76
C GLU A 132 8.61 25.26 10.24
N ILE A 133 9.70 24.69 10.76
CA ILE A 133 9.77 24.15 12.13
C ILE A 133 10.52 25.14 13.02
N PHE A 134 9.93 25.48 14.16
CA PHE A 134 10.46 26.44 15.11
C PHE A 134 10.63 25.82 16.50
N ILE A 135 11.74 26.12 17.15
CA ILE A 135 11.98 25.87 18.57
C ILE A 135 12.20 27.22 19.27
N ASN A 136 11.33 27.53 20.23
CA ASN A 136 11.37 28.81 20.95
C ASN A 136 11.48 29.98 19.97
N GLN A 137 10.61 30.04 18.95
CA GLN A 137 10.52 31.08 17.92
C GLN A 137 11.72 31.15 16.94
N ARG A 138 12.65 30.20 17.01
CA ARG A 138 13.81 30.13 16.09
C ARG A 138 13.54 29.09 15.01
N LEU A 139 13.70 29.46 13.74
CA LEU A 139 13.59 28.53 12.61
C LEU A 139 14.72 27.49 12.68
N VAL A 140 14.33 26.22 12.83
CA VAL A 140 15.28 25.10 12.95
C VAL A 140 15.29 24.21 11.72
N ASP A 141 14.14 24.11 10.99
CA ASP A 141 14.05 23.35 9.75
C ASP A 141 13.00 23.92 8.79
N TYR A 142 13.13 23.51 7.54
CA TYR A 142 12.25 23.87 6.42
C TYR A 142 12.06 22.67 5.51
N GLN A 143 10.82 22.33 5.18
CA GLN A 143 10.48 21.21 4.31
C GLN A 143 9.41 21.61 3.28
N ILE A 144 9.59 21.14 2.03
CA ILE A 144 8.64 21.32 0.93
C ILE A 144 8.26 19.97 0.29
N VAL A 145 8.95 18.89 0.65
CA VAL A 145 8.70 17.55 0.15
C VAL A 145 7.68 16.88 1.05
N ASP A 146 6.48 16.72 0.53
CA ASP A 146 5.33 16.21 1.27
C ASP A 146 5.23 14.67 1.29
N ASN A 147 4.44 14.15 2.23
CA ASN A 147 4.07 12.72 2.35
C ASN A 147 5.24 11.74 2.55
N VAL A 148 6.40 12.24 2.94
CA VAL A 148 7.60 11.43 3.24
C VAL A 148 8.22 11.87 4.56
N PRO A 149 8.93 10.99 5.28
CA PRO A 149 9.55 11.34 6.55
C PRO A 149 10.77 12.25 6.39
N PHE A 150 11.01 13.03 7.43
CA PHE A 150 12.25 13.77 7.61
C PHE A 150 12.65 13.88 9.09
N GLU A 151 13.90 14.19 9.30
CA GLU A 151 14.50 14.28 10.63
C GLU A 151 15.23 15.62 10.79
N THR A 152 14.99 16.30 11.91
CA THR A 152 15.55 17.61 12.23
C THR A 152 16.47 17.54 13.45
N ASP A 153 17.76 17.90 13.33
CA ASP A 153 18.68 18.04 14.47
C ASP A 153 18.36 19.34 15.23
N ILE A 154 17.71 19.22 16.38
CA ILE A 154 17.38 20.36 17.24
C ILE A 154 18.43 20.62 18.31
N THR A 155 19.51 19.83 18.40
CA THR A 155 20.56 19.95 19.42
C THR A 155 21.14 21.36 19.56
N PRO A 156 21.41 22.12 18.46
CA PRO A 156 21.97 23.47 18.58
C PRO A 156 21.01 24.52 19.16
N TYR A 157 19.72 24.17 19.29
CA TYR A 157 18.65 25.13 19.64
C TYR A 157 18.07 24.90 21.03
N ILE A 158 18.54 23.87 21.76
CA ILE A 158 17.99 23.42 23.04
C ILE A 158 19.05 23.36 24.12
N LYS A 159 18.60 23.36 25.37
CA LYS A 159 19.43 23.07 26.55
C LYS A 159 18.96 21.81 27.24
N SER A 160 19.89 21.08 27.85
CA SER A 160 19.60 19.87 28.63
C SER A 160 18.59 20.14 29.74
N GLY A 161 17.50 19.39 29.80
CA GLY A 161 16.48 19.47 30.85
C GLY A 161 15.56 20.70 30.79
N GLU A 162 15.56 21.46 29.70
CA GLU A 162 14.65 22.60 29.56
C GLU A 162 13.30 22.17 28.94
N GLN A 163 12.30 23.00 29.14
CA GLN A 163 11.04 22.94 28.44
C GLN A 163 11.05 23.92 27.26
N VAL A 164 10.62 23.50 26.09
CA VAL A 164 10.62 24.31 24.86
C VAL A 164 9.25 24.31 24.18
N GLN A 165 8.96 25.39 23.46
CA GLN A 165 7.84 25.45 22.53
C GLN A 165 8.29 24.96 21.16
N LEU A 166 7.65 23.89 20.68
CA LEU A 166 7.69 23.47 19.28
C LEU A 166 6.51 24.13 18.54
N ALA A 167 6.81 24.81 17.45
CA ALA A 167 5.79 25.34 16.54
C ALA A 167 6.13 24.94 15.11
N VAL A 168 5.11 24.54 14.35
CA VAL A 168 5.21 24.16 12.94
C VAL A 168 4.24 25.04 12.16
N ARG A 169 4.77 25.89 11.30
CA ARG A 169 3.99 26.63 10.32
C ARG A 169 3.81 25.77 9.09
N ILE A 170 2.57 25.48 8.75
CA ILE A 170 2.25 24.72 7.55
C ILE A 170 1.50 25.63 6.59
N THR A 171 1.97 25.68 5.35
CA THR A 171 1.28 26.39 4.27
C THR A 171 0.77 25.35 3.28
N ASP A 172 -0.55 25.24 3.17
CA ASP A 172 -1.20 24.44 2.15
C ASP A 172 -1.63 25.29 0.98
N ALA A 173 -1.14 24.95 -0.20
CA ALA A 173 -1.48 25.61 -1.46
C ALA A 173 -2.72 24.99 -2.13
N GLY A 174 -3.42 24.08 -1.44
CA GLY A 174 -4.51 23.28 -1.97
C GLY A 174 -4.02 22.02 -2.70
N GLY A 175 -4.91 21.38 -3.40
CA GLY A 175 -4.62 20.14 -4.15
C GLY A 175 -5.88 19.52 -4.72
N ASN A 176 -5.83 18.22 -4.96
CA ASN A 176 -6.96 17.47 -5.51
C ASN A 176 -7.65 16.68 -4.38
N HIS A 177 -8.98 16.63 -4.46
CA HIS A 177 -9.83 15.84 -3.57
C HIS A 177 -10.51 14.69 -4.33
N ASP A 178 -10.03 14.41 -5.54
CA ASP A 178 -10.51 13.35 -6.42
C ASP A 178 -9.33 12.71 -7.17
N TRP A 179 -9.62 11.73 -8.01
CA TRP A 179 -8.64 11.00 -8.82
C TRP A 179 -7.83 11.85 -9.81
N ARG A 180 -8.26 13.09 -10.09
CA ARG A 180 -7.60 13.99 -11.03
C ARG A 180 -6.37 14.68 -10.43
N ASP A 181 -5.65 14.01 -9.57
CA ASP A 181 -4.42 14.45 -8.89
C ASP A 181 -3.21 14.64 -9.83
N SER A 182 -3.44 14.76 -11.12
CA SER A 182 -2.42 15.05 -12.13
C SER A 182 -2.16 16.55 -12.34
N ARG A 183 -2.90 17.43 -11.67
CA ARG A 183 -2.75 18.87 -11.79
C ARG A 183 -1.66 19.37 -10.86
N THR A 184 -0.64 20.03 -11.46
CA THR A 184 0.38 20.75 -10.69
C THR A 184 -0.21 21.96 -9.98
N ILE A 185 0.36 22.30 -8.83
CA ILE A 185 -0.14 23.36 -7.96
C ILE A 185 0.74 24.62 -8.15
N PRO A 186 0.19 25.74 -8.63
CA PRO A 186 0.95 26.97 -8.83
C PRO A 186 1.30 27.64 -7.49
N TRP A 187 2.54 28.16 -7.39
CA TRP A 187 3.00 28.98 -6.28
C TRP A 187 3.96 30.05 -6.79
N GLY A 188 3.46 31.28 -6.93
CA GLY A 188 4.21 32.36 -7.55
C GLY A 188 4.62 32.03 -8.98
N ASP A 189 5.92 32.07 -9.25
CA ASP A 189 6.51 31.67 -10.53
C ASP A 189 6.90 30.19 -10.61
N LYS A 190 6.69 29.42 -9.54
CA LYS A 190 7.03 28.00 -9.43
C LYS A 190 5.78 27.12 -9.47
N MET A 191 6.01 25.84 -9.70
CA MET A 191 5.00 24.79 -9.60
C MET A 191 5.41 23.79 -8.54
N LEU A 192 4.45 23.35 -7.76
CA LEU A 192 4.56 22.16 -6.89
C LEU A 192 4.03 20.92 -7.62
N PRO A 193 4.50 19.74 -7.22
CA PRO A 193 3.97 18.47 -7.71
C PRO A 193 2.46 18.34 -7.45
N PRO A 194 1.76 17.56 -8.28
CA PRO A 194 0.40 17.12 -7.96
C PRO A 194 0.31 16.39 -6.62
N GLY A 195 -0.82 16.49 -5.96
CA GLY A 195 -1.09 15.79 -4.70
C GLY A 195 -2.49 16.05 -4.16
N HIS A 196 -2.89 15.27 -3.15
CA HIS A 196 -4.17 15.49 -2.46
C HIS A 196 -4.19 16.82 -1.70
N GLY A 197 -5.37 17.42 -1.55
CA GLY A 197 -5.59 18.75 -1.00
C GLY A 197 -5.78 18.83 0.51
N PHE A 198 -5.07 18.01 1.32
CA PHE A 198 -5.23 17.99 2.77
C PHE A 198 -3.95 18.45 3.47
N GLY A 199 -4.00 19.58 4.18
CA GLY A 199 -2.86 20.21 4.84
C GLY A 199 -2.75 19.85 6.31
N GLY A 200 -1.53 19.56 6.82
CA GLY A 200 -1.35 19.27 8.24
C GLY A 200 -0.11 18.46 8.57
N ILE A 201 -0.02 18.02 9.81
CA ILE A 201 0.97 17.04 10.25
C ILE A 201 0.35 15.65 10.07
N THR A 202 0.63 15.03 8.92
CA THR A 202 -0.08 13.84 8.44
C THR A 202 0.60 12.52 8.83
N GLY A 203 1.75 12.59 9.52
CA GLY A 203 2.48 11.43 10.05
C GLY A 203 2.77 11.57 11.54
N LYS A 204 3.15 10.44 12.16
CA LYS A 204 3.55 10.40 13.59
C LYS A 204 4.75 11.33 13.83
N VAL A 205 4.80 11.95 15.00
CA VAL A 205 5.90 12.82 15.43
C VAL A 205 6.58 12.21 16.65
N SER A 206 7.90 12.19 16.64
CA SER A 206 8.67 11.67 17.76
C SER A 206 9.97 12.44 17.97
N MET A 207 10.53 12.30 19.17
CA MET A 207 11.85 12.81 19.51
C MET A 207 12.75 11.65 19.93
N LYS A 208 13.97 11.58 19.39
CA LYS A 208 14.97 10.59 19.80
C LYS A 208 16.26 11.24 20.26
N VAL A 209 16.96 10.58 21.19
CA VAL A 209 18.26 11.00 21.66
C VAL A 209 19.32 9.99 21.21
N CYS A 210 20.27 10.43 20.41
CA CYS A 210 21.36 9.62 19.92
C CYS A 210 22.69 9.97 20.60
N ASN A 211 23.59 9.00 20.70
CA ASN A 211 24.96 9.26 21.09
C ASN A 211 25.78 9.91 19.96
N SER A 212 26.99 10.33 20.20
CA SER A 212 27.84 10.93 19.17
C SER A 212 28.31 9.97 18.08
N VAL A 213 28.13 8.66 18.28
CA VAL A 213 28.25 7.63 17.24
C VAL A 213 27.01 6.76 17.34
N TYR A 214 26.27 6.63 16.26
CA TYR A 214 24.98 5.93 16.25
C TYR A 214 24.67 5.26 14.91
N VAL A 215 23.75 4.30 14.94
CA VAL A 215 23.17 3.68 13.75
C VAL A 215 22.13 4.64 13.17
N ALA A 216 22.37 5.17 11.99
CA ALA A 216 21.46 6.12 11.33
C ALA A 216 20.39 5.42 10.51
N ASP A 217 20.72 4.31 9.82
CA ASP A 217 19.75 3.50 9.08
C ASP A 217 20.18 2.03 9.01
N ILE A 218 19.19 1.15 8.89
CA ILE A 218 19.35 -0.29 8.66
C ILE A 218 18.49 -0.67 7.47
N TYR A 219 19.09 -1.16 6.39
CA TYR A 219 18.37 -1.71 5.25
C TYR A 219 18.69 -3.19 5.08
N MET A 220 17.66 -4.03 5.16
CA MET A 220 17.76 -5.46 4.91
C MET A 220 17.43 -5.77 3.45
N GLN A 221 18.47 -5.83 2.62
CA GLN A 221 18.38 -6.03 1.19
C GLN A 221 18.32 -7.53 0.86
N ASN A 222 17.12 -8.02 0.51
CA ASN A 222 16.94 -9.42 0.05
C ASN A 222 17.73 -9.70 -1.22
N THR A 223 18.15 -10.95 -1.40
CA THR A 223 18.91 -11.41 -2.56
C THR A 223 18.14 -12.51 -3.33
N PRO A 224 18.49 -12.81 -4.59
CA PRO A 224 17.89 -13.93 -5.34
C PRO A 224 18.06 -15.28 -4.64
N GLN A 225 19.11 -15.44 -3.82
CA GLN A 225 19.28 -16.60 -2.98
C GLN A 225 18.40 -16.46 -1.74
N ILE A 226 17.28 -17.17 -1.74
CA ILE A 226 16.31 -17.15 -0.63
C ILE A 226 16.99 -17.44 0.73
N THR A 227 16.44 -16.90 1.81
CA THR A 227 17.02 -16.92 3.15
C THR A 227 18.37 -16.20 3.30
N THR A 228 18.79 -15.42 2.28
CA THR A 228 19.95 -14.54 2.40
C THR A 228 19.57 -13.08 2.17
N ALA A 229 20.26 -12.19 2.85
CA ALA A 229 20.12 -10.75 2.70
C ALA A 229 21.46 -10.06 2.91
N ASN A 230 21.58 -8.81 2.48
CA ASN A 230 22.64 -7.92 2.91
C ASN A 230 22.10 -6.92 3.92
N ALA A 231 22.67 -6.86 5.12
CA ALA A 231 22.43 -5.74 6.01
C ALA A 231 23.31 -4.56 5.55
N ILE A 232 22.65 -3.54 5.01
CA ILE A 232 23.29 -2.25 4.65
C ILE A 232 23.08 -1.33 5.83
N LEU A 233 24.15 -1.00 6.54
CA LEU A 233 24.12 -0.21 7.76
C LEU A 233 24.69 1.17 7.47
N THR A 234 23.95 2.23 7.76
CA THR A 234 24.45 3.59 7.77
C THR A 234 24.77 3.98 9.21
N LEU A 235 26.05 4.24 9.47
CA LEU A 235 26.57 4.61 10.81
C LEU A 235 27.05 6.05 10.78
N GLN A 236 26.57 6.87 11.72
CA GLN A 236 26.95 8.27 11.83
C GLN A 236 27.97 8.46 12.94
N ASN A 237 29.08 9.18 12.64
CA ASN A 237 30.07 9.59 13.61
C ASN A 237 30.16 11.12 13.68
N GLU A 238 29.59 11.69 14.73
CA GLU A 238 29.62 13.15 15.03
C GLU A 238 30.86 13.58 15.78
N LYS A 239 31.76 12.66 16.18
CA LYS A 239 33.02 13.00 16.79
C LYS A 239 33.93 13.68 15.75
N GLY A 240 34.66 14.68 16.14
CA GLY A 240 35.56 15.42 15.24
C GLY A 240 36.73 14.62 14.65
N LYS A 241 36.81 13.32 14.93
CA LYS A 241 37.88 12.40 14.55
C LYS A 241 37.34 10.98 14.26
N THR A 242 38.15 10.14 13.66
CA THR A 242 37.84 8.70 13.48
C THR A 242 37.55 8.04 14.82
N ALA A 243 36.45 7.29 14.90
CA ALA A 243 36.03 6.51 16.05
C ALA A 243 36.22 5.01 15.79
N LYS A 244 36.69 4.27 16.80
CA LYS A 244 36.69 2.79 16.76
C LYS A 244 35.51 2.27 17.58
N GLN A 245 34.76 1.36 17.00
CA GLN A 245 33.57 0.75 17.60
C GLN A 245 33.59 -0.75 17.40
N ASP A 246 33.00 -1.52 18.31
CA ASP A 246 32.58 -2.88 18.02
C ASP A 246 31.10 -2.83 17.58
N LEU A 247 30.74 -3.70 16.67
CA LEU A 247 29.38 -3.82 16.14
C LEU A 247 28.87 -5.23 16.34
N ARG A 248 27.65 -5.37 16.84
CA ARG A 248 26.91 -6.62 16.87
C ARG A 248 25.67 -6.48 16.01
N ILE A 249 25.45 -7.45 15.13
CA ILE A 249 24.23 -7.61 14.35
C ILE A 249 23.56 -8.92 14.77
N THR A 250 22.26 -8.86 15.09
CA THR A 250 21.46 -10.02 15.47
C THR A 250 20.15 -10.01 14.70
N VAL A 251 19.80 -11.13 14.07
CA VAL A 251 18.51 -11.32 13.39
C VAL A 251 17.72 -12.39 14.15
N TYR A 252 16.51 -12.05 14.55
CA TYR A 252 15.59 -12.92 15.29
C TYR A 252 14.16 -12.81 14.79
N GLU A 253 13.33 -13.84 15.09
CA GLU A 253 11.91 -13.79 14.75
C GLU A 253 11.21 -12.63 15.44
N TRP A 254 10.41 -11.86 14.69
CA TRP A 254 9.79 -10.62 15.18
C TRP A 254 8.99 -10.78 16.49
N LYS A 255 8.23 -11.85 16.64
CA LYS A 255 7.43 -12.11 17.85
C LYS A 255 8.15 -12.97 18.89
N ASN A 256 9.38 -13.40 18.63
CA ASN A 256 10.17 -14.24 19.53
C ASN A 256 11.65 -13.90 19.47
N LYS A 257 12.05 -12.94 20.31
CA LYS A 257 13.42 -12.42 20.37
C LYS A 257 14.48 -13.48 20.76
N GLU A 258 14.05 -14.57 21.39
CA GLU A 258 14.95 -15.66 21.77
C GLU A 258 15.31 -16.57 20.58
N LYS A 259 14.49 -16.55 19.52
CA LYS A 259 14.72 -17.34 18.32
C LYS A 259 15.60 -16.58 17.32
N ILE A 260 16.91 -16.61 17.60
CA ILE A 260 17.92 -15.98 16.77
C ILE A 260 18.23 -16.90 15.58
N VAL A 261 18.17 -16.33 14.35
CA VAL A 261 18.51 -17.02 13.10
C VAL A 261 19.88 -16.60 12.53
N TYR A 262 20.42 -15.47 13.00
CA TYR A 262 21.75 -15.00 12.66
C TYR A 262 22.30 -14.09 13.74
N SER A 263 23.59 -14.22 14.06
CA SER A 263 24.30 -13.28 14.92
C SER A 263 25.77 -13.19 14.53
N LYS A 264 26.29 -11.97 14.52
CA LYS A 264 27.72 -11.70 14.23
C LYS A 264 28.20 -10.49 15.02
N GLU A 265 29.39 -10.61 15.58
CA GLU A 265 30.10 -9.51 16.20
C GLU A 265 31.34 -9.16 15.38
N ILE A 266 31.57 -7.87 15.12
CA ILE A 266 32.70 -7.34 14.34
C ILE A 266 33.43 -6.35 15.25
N LYS A 267 34.69 -6.66 15.53
CA LYS A 267 35.54 -5.88 16.44
C LYS A 267 36.29 -4.77 15.72
N GLY A 268 36.40 -3.61 16.37
CA GLY A 268 37.30 -2.53 16.01
C GLY A 268 37.05 -1.88 14.66
N ILE A 269 35.77 -1.79 14.21
CA ILE A 269 35.43 -1.06 12.99
C ILE A 269 35.86 0.40 13.12
N SER A 270 36.49 0.96 12.09
CA SER A 270 36.90 2.36 12.05
C SER A 270 35.87 3.17 11.28
N LEU A 271 35.26 4.13 11.99
CA LEU A 271 34.26 5.04 11.44
C LEU A 271 34.88 6.41 11.23
N ASN A 272 34.96 6.88 10.00
CA ASN A 272 35.39 8.25 9.70
C ASN A 272 34.35 9.26 10.23
N LYS A 273 34.77 10.53 10.39
CA LYS A 273 33.82 11.61 10.69
C LYS A 273 32.73 11.66 9.63
N GLY A 274 31.48 11.80 10.06
CA GLY A 274 30.30 11.81 9.20
C GLY A 274 29.71 10.43 8.96
N MET A 275 29.08 10.25 7.82
CA MET A 275 28.37 9.04 7.44
C MET A 275 29.33 7.95 6.95
N ASN A 276 29.08 6.73 7.39
CA ASN A 276 29.82 5.52 7.00
C ASN A 276 28.81 4.43 6.63
N GLU A 277 29.05 3.72 5.53
CA GLU A 277 28.25 2.60 5.12
C GLU A 277 28.99 1.28 5.27
N LEU A 278 28.32 0.27 5.82
CA LEU A 278 28.84 -1.08 5.95
C LEU A 278 27.82 -2.06 5.34
N LYS A 279 28.33 -2.98 4.51
CA LYS A 279 27.56 -4.09 3.95
C LYS A 279 27.95 -5.39 4.62
N ILE A 280 27.00 -6.05 5.29
CA ILE A 280 27.22 -7.30 6.01
C ILE A 280 26.31 -8.38 5.40
N PRO A 281 26.88 -9.44 4.79
CA PRO A 281 26.08 -10.57 4.33
C PRO A 281 25.46 -11.32 5.52
N VAL A 282 24.16 -11.60 5.39
CA VAL A 282 23.36 -12.36 6.35
C VAL A 282 22.87 -13.63 5.65
N SER A 283 23.19 -14.79 6.23
CA SER A 283 22.70 -16.09 5.77
C SER A 283 21.96 -16.77 6.94
N ALA A 284 20.69 -17.05 6.75
CA ALA A 284 19.81 -17.63 7.75
C ALA A 284 19.07 -18.84 7.15
N PRO A 285 19.76 -19.98 6.93
CA PRO A 285 19.19 -21.12 6.22
C PRO A 285 17.95 -21.71 6.89
N ASP A 286 17.81 -21.57 8.21
CA ASP A 286 16.68 -22.06 8.99
C ASP A 286 15.51 -21.01 9.06
N ALA A 287 15.67 -19.84 8.44
CA ALA A 287 14.63 -18.83 8.42
C ALA A 287 13.47 -19.27 7.52
N LYS A 288 12.25 -19.05 8.00
CA LYS A 288 11.04 -19.19 7.19
C LYS A 288 10.88 -17.99 6.25
N LEU A 289 10.45 -18.25 5.03
CA LEU A 289 10.21 -17.20 4.06
C LEU A 289 8.92 -16.45 4.38
N TRP A 290 8.91 -15.16 4.09
CA TRP A 290 7.69 -14.37 4.05
C TRP A 290 6.92 -14.67 2.76
N SER A 291 5.62 -14.90 2.89
CA SER A 291 4.69 -15.03 1.76
C SER A 291 3.30 -14.50 2.15
N VAL A 292 2.40 -14.40 1.17
CA VAL A 292 1.02 -13.94 1.41
C VAL A 292 0.21 -14.90 2.29
N ASP A 293 0.54 -16.19 2.29
CA ASP A 293 -0.13 -17.22 3.09
C ASP A 293 0.59 -17.51 4.41
N ASP A 294 1.89 -17.22 4.52
CA ASP A 294 2.73 -17.44 5.70
C ASP A 294 3.70 -16.25 5.88
N PRO A 295 3.24 -15.14 6.48
CA PRO A 295 3.98 -13.88 6.56
C PRO A 295 5.00 -13.86 7.70
N ASN A 296 6.08 -14.62 7.56
CA ASN A 296 7.15 -14.68 8.56
C ASN A 296 8.02 -13.44 8.56
N LEU A 297 8.08 -12.76 9.68
CA LEU A 297 8.84 -11.53 9.88
C LEU A 297 9.99 -11.70 10.87
N TYR A 298 11.04 -10.93 10.64
CA TYR A 298 12.25 -10.89 11.44
C TYR A 298 12.60 -9.45 11.82
N VAL A 299 13.44 -9.31 12.84
CA VAL A 299 14.05 -8.05 13.24
C VAL A 299 15.55 -8.18 13.11
N CYS A 300 16.14 -7.25 12.38
CA CYS A 300 17.58 -7.02 12.40
C CYS A 300 17.88 -5.96 13.46
N GLU A 301 18.53 -6.35 14.55
CA GLU A 301 18.97 -5.45 15.64
C GLU A 301 20.48 -5.22 15.47
N VAL A 302 20.90 -3.95 15.53
CA VAL A 302 22.30 -3.53 15.41
C VAL A 302 22.68 -2.76 16.66
N GLU A 303 23.75 -3.19 17.30
CA GLU A 303 24.32 -2.57 18.49
C GLU A 303 25.74 -2.06 18.21
N LEU A 304 26.07 -0.88 18.75
CA LEU A 304 27.41 -0.30 18.71
C LEU A 304 27.96 -0.19 20.12
N SER A 305 29.28 -0.49 20.30
CA SER A 305 29.95 -0.31 21.58
C SER A 305 31.04 0.76 21.50
N GLU A 306 31.30 1.40 22.62
CA GLU A 306 32.47 2.23 22.86
C GLU A 306 33.33 1.59 23.96
N GLY A 307 34.45 0.98 23.58
CA GLY A 307 35.22 0.13 24.48
C GLY A 307 34.43 -1.11 24.92
N GLN A 308 34.21 -1.25 26.22
CA GLN A 308 33.43 -2.40 26.76
C GLN A 308 31.92 -2.09 26.91
N ASN A 309 31.51 -0.86 26.66
CA ASN A 309 30.12 -0.43 26.85
C ASN A 309 29.36 -0.40 25.54
N TRP A 310 28.24 -1.12 25.46
CA TRP A 310 27.29 -1.01 24.36
C TRP A 310 26.50 0.30 24.52
N VAL A 311 26.64 1.21 23.56
CA VAL A 311 26.23 2.62 23.72
C VAL A 311 25.08 3.02 22.82
N ASP A 312 24.83 2.26 21.76
CA ASP A 312 23.76 2.58 20.82
C ASP A 312 23.14 1.32 20.26
N LYS A 313 21.83 1.38 19.97
CA LYS A 313 21.05 0.28 19.41
C LYS A 313 19.94 0.81 18.53
N ASP A 314 19.77 0.18 17.38
CA ASP A 314 18.61 0.39 16.49
C ASP A 314 18.19 -0.92 15.86
N SER A 315 16.98 -0.97 15.31
CA SER A 315 16.44 -2.19 14.70
C SER A 315 15.53 -1.91 13.51
N ARG A 316 15.46 -2.88 12.60
CA ARG A 316 14.59 -2.84 11.42
C ARG A 316 13.86 -4.16 11.25
N ARG A 317 12.52 -4.09 11.12
CA ARG A 317 11.69 -5.24 10.75
C ARG A 317 11.80 -5.52 9.25
N PHE A 318 11.81 -6.78 8.85
CA PHE A 318 11.86 -7.23 7.45
C PHE A 318 11.38 -8.69 7.34
N GLY A 319 11.28 -9.19 6.09
CA GLY A 319 11.02 -10.60 5.81
C GLY A 319 11.96 -11.13 4.73
N PHE A 320 12.42 -12.38 4.87
CA PHE A 320 13.16 -13.04 3.79
C PHE A 320 12.19 -13.42 2.68
N ARG A 321 12.34 -12.87 1.50
CA ARG A 321 11.56 -13.22 0.31
C ARG A 321 12.26 -12.83 -0.98
N TRP A 322 11.86 -13.45 -2.09
CA TRP A 322 12.28 -13.05 -3.42
C TRP A 322 11.06 -12.91 -4.34
N PHE A 323 10.94 -11.78 -5.02
CA PHE A 323 9.89 -11.53 -6.02
C PHE A 323 10.53 -11.10 -7.33
N GLU A 324 10.10 -11.69 -8.43
CA GLU A 324 10.65 -11.40 -9.75
C GLU A 324 9.61 -11.61 -10.86
N ALA A 325 9.87 -11.00 -12.02
CA ALA A 325 9.29 -11.34 -13.30
C ALA A 325 10.30 -12.22 -14.06
N SER A 326 10.02 -13.49 -14.20
CA SER A 326 10.91 -14.49 -14.81
C SER A 326 10.37 -14.97 -16.17
N GLY A 327 11.25 -15.59 -17.00
CA GLY A 327 10.86 -16.19 -18.28
C GLY A 327 10.51 -15.18 -19.38
N ILE A 328 10.81 -13.90 -19.21
CA ILE A 328 10.53 -12.87 -20.22
C ILE A 328 11.24 -13.22 -21.53
N GLY A 329 10.47 -13.20 -22.61
CA GLY A 329 10.91 -13.62 -23.95
C GLY A 329 10.49 -15.04 -24.33
N ASP A 330 10.02 -15.85 -23.35
CA ASP A 330 9.61 -17.24 -23.54
C ASP A 330 8.29 -17.54 -22.80
N ASP A 331 8.35 -17.85 -21.50
CA ASP A 331 7.19 -18.12 -20.62
C ASP A 331 7.21 -17.18 -19.41
N ALA A 332 6.82 -15.93 -19.64
CA ALA A 332 6.90 -14.87 -18.65
C ALA A 332 5.84 -15.05 -17.55
N VAL A 333 6.29 -15.02 -16.28
CA VAL A 333 5.41 -15.11 -15.11
C VAL A 333 6.00 -14.34 -13.93
N PHE A 334 5.13 -13.89 -13.01
CA PHE A 334 5.59 -13.48 -11.68
C PHE A 334 5.90 -14.68 -10.80
N ARG A 335 6.97 -14.56 -10.01
CA ARG A 335 7.33 -15.55 -8.99
C ARG A 335 7.54 -14.92 -7.62
N LEU A 336 6.96 -15.54 -6.62
CA LEU A 336 7.26 -15.26 -5.21
C LEU A 336 7.93 -16.50 -4.60
N ASN A 337 9.16 -16.34 -4.13
CA ASN A 337 9.97 -17.44 -3.58
C ASN A 337 10.11 -18.63 -4.55
N GLY A 338 10.27 -18.33 -5.84
CA GLY A 338 10.42 -19.33 -6.91
C GLY A 338 9.13 -19.98 -7.42
N LYS A 339 7.98 -19.75 -6.78
CA LYS A 339 6.67 -20.26 -7.22
C LYS A 339 5.93 -19.22 -8.05
N ARG A 340 5.29 -19.64 -9.15
CA ARG A 340 4.39 -18.77 -9.92
C ARG A 340 3.33 -18.19 -8.99
N ILE A 341 3.06 -16.92 -9.10
CA ILE A 341 1.97 -16.23 -8.42
C ILE A 341 1.19 -15.40 -9.43
N MET A 342 -0.13 -15.49 -9.39
CA MET A 342 -1.02 -14.56 -10.07
C MET A 342 -1.40 -13.45 -9.11
N LEU A 343 -1.17 -12.19 -9.49
CA LEU A 343 -1.51 -11.04 -8.68
C LEU A 343 -3.00 -10.70 -8.83
N ARG A 344 -3.71 -10.69 -7.72
CA ARG A 344 -5.12 -10.34 -7.60
C ARG A 344 -5.22 -9.07 -6.79
N SER A 345 -5.48 -7.95 -7.44
CA SER A 345 -5.34 -6.62 -6.84
C SER A 345 -6.55 -5.72 -7.06
N ALA A 346 -6.52 -4.60 -6.34
CA ALA A 346 -7.38 -3.44 -6.57
C ALA A 346 -6.56 -2.16 -6.33
N ILE A 347 -6.91 -1.06 -7.02
CA ILE A 347 -6.27 0.23 -6.81
C ILE A 347 -6.92 0.99 -5.66
N SER A 348 -6.07 1.55 -4.78
CA SER A 348 -6.46 2.45 -3.70
C SER A 348 -5.85 3.83 -3.95
N TRP A 349 -6.67 4.86 -3.97
CA TRP A 349 -6.21 6.25 -4.04
C TRP A 349 -5.75 6.79 -2.69
N SER A 350 -5.79 5.94 -1.65
CA SER A 350 -5.40 6.30 -0.28
C SER A 350 -6.22 7.43 0.32
N PHE A 351 -7.49 7.57 -0.06
CA PHE A 351 -8.42 8.42 0.64
C PHE A 351 -8.97 7.73 1.90
N TRP A 352 -9.07 8.49 2.95
CA TRP A 352 -9.51 8.01 4.26
C TRP A 352 -10.60 8.92 4.83
N PRO A 353 -11.52 8.39 5.62
CA PRO A 353 -12.58 9.20 6.20
C PRO A 353 -12.04 10.24 7.18
N VAL A 354 -12.77 11.30 7.39
CA VAL A 354 -12.58 12.37 8.38
C VAL A 354 -11.41 13.30 8.05
N ASN A 355 -10.17 12.79 7.96
CA ASN A 355 -8.97 13.59 7.71
C ASN A 355 -8.52 13.62 6.23
N GLY A 356 -9.00 12.70 5.42
CA GLY A 356 -8.78 12.60 3.98
C GLY A 356 -7.56 11.80 3.54
N ILE A 357 -6.49 11.67 4.32
CA ILE A 357 -5.17 11.28 3.79
C ILE A 357 -4.43 10.17 4.57
N PHE A 358 -4.85 9.85 5.78
CA PHE A 358 -4.22 8.78 6.56
C PHE A 358 -5.25 7.96 7.35
N PRO A 359 -5.02 6.65 7.59
CA PRO A 359 -5.90 5.81 8.39
C PRO A 359 -5.65 5.95 9.88
N SER A 360 -6.66 5.61 10.67
CA SER A 360 -6.42 5.08 12.02
C SER A 360 -5.77 3.69 11.94
N GLU A 361 -5.14 3.22 13.03
CA GLU A 361 -4.58 1.86 13.08
C GLU A 361 -5.64 0.79 12.79
N GLU A 362 -6.88 0.97 13.31
CA GLU A 362 -8.00 0.08 13.04
C GLU A 362 -8.35 0.01 11.54
N LEU A 363 -8.38 1.16 10.86
CA LEU A 363 -8.70 1.20 9.43
C LEU A 363 -7.57 0.64 8.57
N ALA A 364 -6.31 0.86 8.95
CA ALA A 364 -5.15 0.29 8.28
C ALA A 364 -5.17 -1.26 8.35
N GLU A 365 -5.44 -1.82 9.53
CA GLU A 365 -5.61 -3.28 9.69
C GLU A 365 -6.81 -3.81 8.92
N ARG A 366 -7.96 -3.13 9.02
CA ARG A 366 -9.21 -3.50 8.33
C ARG A 366 -8.99 -3.57 6.82
N GLN A 367 -8.27 -2.62 6.23
CA GLN A 367 -7.95 -2.64 4.80
C GLN A 367 -7.32 -3.95 4.38
N ILE A 368 -6.28 -4.39 5.09
CA ILE A 368 -5.55 -5.62 4.75
C ILE A 368 -6.42 -6.86 4.98
N ARG A 369 -7.12 -6.91 6.11
CA ARG A 369 -7.98 -8.04 6.47
C ARG A 369 -9.11 -8.23 5.46
N ILE A 370 -9.79 -7.15 5.07
CA ILE A 370 -10.87 -7.20 4.09
C ILE A 370 -10.36 -7.56 2.69
N ALA A 371 -9.18 -7.04 2.28
CA ALA A 371 -8.58 -7.44 1.00
C ALA A 371 -8.35 -8.96 0.94
N LYS A 372 -7.83 -9.55 2.00
CA LYS A 372 -7.64 -11.00 2.10
C LYS A 372 -8.97 -11.76 2.15
N GLU A 373 -9.98 -11.26 2.84
CA GLU A 373 -11.31 -11.85 2.90
C GLU A 373 -11.99 -11.91 1.53
N LEU A 374 -11.77 -10.89 0.69
CA LEU A 374 -12.19 -10.87 -0.72
C LEU A 374 -11.32 -11.76 -1.63
N GLY A 375 -10.28 -12.42 -1.10
CA GLY A 375 -9.36 -13.29 -1.82
C GLY A 375 -8.31 -12.55 -2.66
N LEU A 376 -8.12 -11.26 -2.44
CA LEU A 376 -7.00 -10.50 -3.02
C LEU A 376 -5.68 -10.89 -2.35
N ASN A 377 -4.57 -10.76 -3.08
CA ASN A 377 -3.23 -10.97 -2.56
C ASN A 377 -2.30 -9.77 -2.76
N MET A 378 -2.82 -8.71 -3.36
CA MET A 378 -2.13 -7.43 -3.55
C MET A 378 -3.12 -6.26 -3.48
N LEU A 379 -2.64 -5.07 -3.13
CA LEU A 379 -3.28 -3.78 -3.40
C LEU A 379 -2.24 -2.83 -4.02
N ASN A 380 -2.72 -1.85 -4.78
CA ASN A 380 -1.89 -0.82 -5.36
C ASN A 380 -2.13 0.50 -4.62
N PHE A 381 -1.07 1.16 -4.14
CA PHE A 381 -1.14 2.58 -3.85
C PHE A 381 -1.09 3.32 -5.18
N HIS A 382 -2.24 3.84 -5.59
CA HIS A 382 -2.42 4.45 -6.89
C HIS A 382 -2.35 5.97 -6.77
N ARG A 383 -1.42 6.56 -7.51
CA ARG A 383 -1.16 8.01 -7.54
C ARG A 383 -0.89 8.63 -6.15
N PHE A 384 -0.51 7.78 -5.19
CA PHE A 384 -0.21 8.21 -3.83
C PHE A 384 0.88 7.35 -3.21
N ILE A 385 1.69 7.95 -2.31
CA ILE A 385 2.67 7.21 -1.51
C ILE A 385 1.95 6.40 -0.43
N GLY A 386 2.32 5.15 -0.27
CA GLY A 386 1.75 4.26 0.73
C GLY A 386 1.86 4.80 2.17
N ASN A 387 0.83 4.53 2.97
CA ASN A 387 0.86 4.83 4.39
C ASN A 387 1.65 3.74 5.14
N THR A 388 2.56 4.14 6.03
CA THR A 388 3.44 3.23 6.76
C THR A 388 2.67 2.23 7.63
N ASP A 389 1.58 2.65 8.30
CA ASP A 389 0.79 1.74 9.13
C ASP A 389 0.07 0.68 8.26
N VAL A 390 -0.41 1.05 7.07
CA VAL A 390 -0.97 0.09 6.10
C VAL A 390 0.09 -0.93 5.66
N MET A 391 1.31 -0.49 5.31
CA MET A 391 2.40 -1.40 4.95
C MET A 391 2.81 -2.30 6.11
N ASN A 392 2.82 -1.79 7.33
CA ASN A 392 3.11 -2.60 8.52
C ASN A 392 2.12 -3.75 8.68
N TYR A 393 0.81 -3.49 8.52
CA TYR A 393 -0.20 -4.55 8.57
C TYR A 393 -0.15 -5.48 7.37
N ALA A 394 0.21 -4.98 6.19
CA ALA A 394 0.43 -5.81 5.01
C ALA A 394 1.60 -6.80 5.19
N ASP A 395 2.69 -6.35 5.82
CA ASP A 395 3.79 -7.23 6.22
C ASP A 395 3.33 -8.33 7.20
N GLU A 396 2.52 -7.95 8.18
CA GLU A 396 2.09 -8.82 9.27
C GLU A 396 1.04 -9.84 8.87
N LEU A 397 0.13 -9.44 8.00
CA LEU A 397 -1.02 -10.24 7.58
C LEU A 397 -0.82 -10.92 6.22
N GLY A 398 0.24 -10.55 5.48
CA GLY A 398 0.60 -11.15 4.20
C GLY A 398 -0.25 -10.63 3.04
N LEU A 399 -0.04 -9.38 2.63
CA LEU A 399 -0.61 -8.80 1.42
C LEU A 399 0.49 -8.07 0.65
N LEU A 400 0.59 -8.29 -0.67
CA LEU A 400 1.56 -7.58 -1.50
C LEU A 400 1.12 -6.14 -1.77
N TYR A 401 2.09 -5.29 -2.07
CA TYR A 401 1.85 -3.91 -2.50
C TYR A 401 2.67 -3.53 -3.73
N PHE A 402 2.04 -2.72 -4.55
CA PHE A 402 2.56 -1.95 -5.66
C PHE A 402 2.47 -0.48 -5.25
N GLU A 403 3.53 0.33 -5.41
CA GLU A 403 3.57 1.68 -4.89
C GLU A 403 3.97 2.71 -5.95
N GLU A 404 3.29 3.86 -5.91
CA GLU A 404 3.59 5.04 -6.73
C GLU A 404 4.03 6.22 -5.84
N PRO A 405 4.89 7.15 -6.35
CA PRO A 405 5.35 8.30 -5.57
C PRO A 405 4.31 9.44 -5.47
N GLY A 406 3.07 9.18 -5.83
CA GLY A 406 2.04 10.20 -5.98
C GLY A 406 2.02 10.74 -7.41
N GLY A 407 1.44 11.91 -7.62
CA GLY A 407 1.34 12.54 -8.94
C GLY A 407 2.70 12.86 -9.56
N PHE A 408 3.50 11.84 -9.84
CA PHE A 408 4.84 11.99 -10.41
C PHE A 408 4.76 12.50 -11.86
N ARG A 409 5.13 13.74 -12.07
CA ARG A 409 5.06 14.40 -13.38
C ARG A 409 6.23 15.36 -13.59
N LEU A 410 7.30 14.87 -14.21
CA LEU A 410 8.44 15.69 -14.55
C LEU A 410 8.12 16.66 -15.72
N ASP A 411 8.63 17.89 -15.64
CA ASP A 411 8.59 18.86 -16.73
C ASP A 411 9.95 19.59 -16.80
N VAL A 412 10.61 19.50 -17.94
CA VAL A 412 11.94 20.13 -18.15
C VAL A 412 11.94 21.65 -17.94
N ARG A 413 10.77 22.29 -18.05
CA ARG A 413 10.58 23.72 -17.80
C ARG A 413 10.39 24.06 -16.33
N GLN A 414 10.24 23.06 -15.45
CA GLN A 414 9.96 23.21 -14.04
C GLN A 414 11.04 22.53 -13.17
N PRO A 415 12.29 23.04 -13.19
CA PRO A 415 13.40 22.38 -12.50
C PRO A 415 13.19 22.28 -10.97
N PHE A 416 12.51 23.23 -10.36
CA PHE A 416 12.17 23.18 -8.93
C PHE A 416 11.23 22.03 -8.61
N MET A 417 10.14 21.89 -9.36
CA MET A 417 9.20 20.79 -9.20
C MET A 417 9.88 19.42 -9.39
N ASN A 418 10.74 19.31 -10.41
CA ASN A 418 11.51 18.09 -10.65
C ASN A 418 12.41 17.72 -9.47
N ALA A 419 13.06 18.72 -8.85
CA ALA A 419 13.90 18.50 -7.67
C ALA A 419 13.09 18.03 -6.46
N VAL A 420 11.90 18.62 -6.23
CA VAL A 420 10.97 18.18 -5.17
C VAL A 420 10.51 16.74 -5.40
N LEU A 421 10.11 16.41 -6.64
CA LEU A 421 9.68 15.04 -6.99
C LEU A 421 10.81 14.01 -6.84
N HIS A 422 12.01 14.36 -7.27
CA HIS A 422 13.17 13.49 -7.14
C HIS A 422 13.48 13.19 -5.66
N GLU A 423 13.52 14.22 -4.81
CA GLU A 423 13.74 14.05 -3.37
C GLU A 423 12.61 13.23 -2.72
N LYS A 424 11.35 13.41 -3.17
CA LYS A 424 10.22 12.63 -2.70
C LYS A 424 10.41 11.13 -2.99
N VAL A 425 10.80 10.77 -4.18
CA VAL A 425 11.08 9.38 -4.59
C VAL A 425 12.22 8.77 -3.78
N ILE A 426 13.32 9.52 -3.57
CA ILE A 426 14.46 9.07 -2.77
C ILE A 426 14.04 8.75 -1.33
N ARG A 427 13.25 9.63 -0.70
CA ARG A 427 12.76 9.42 0.67
C ARG A 427 11.74 8.29 0.75
N MET A 428 10.83 8.15 -0.22
CA MET A 428 9.89 7.05 -0.33
C MET A 428 10.63 5.71 -0.34
N VAL A 429 11.58 5.53 -1.27
CA VAL A 429 12.34 4.27 -1.37
C VAL A 429 13.10 3.96 -0.07
N LYS A 430 13.77 4.95 0.53
CA LYS A 430 14.48 4.75 1.80
C LYS A 430 13.55 4.34 2.94
N ARG A 431 12.34 4.89 3.01
CA ARG A 431 11.33 4.53 4.01
C ARG A 431 10.89 3.08 3.84
N ASP A 432 10.60 2.65 2.58
CA ASP A 432 9.77 1.46 2.32
C ASP A 432 10.55 0.24 1.85
N ARG A 433 11.84 0.38 1.49
CA ARG A 433 12.69 -0.70 0.95
C ARG A 433 12.87 -1.91 1.86
N SER A 434 12.56 -1.82 3.15
CA SER A 434 12.62 -2.96 4.08
C SER A 434 11.30 -3.72 4.23
N HIS A 435 10.18 -3.21 3.69
CA HIS A 435 8.88 -3.88 3.74
C HIS A 435 8.83 -5.08 2.79
N PRO A 436 8.65 -6.32 3.27
CA PRO A 436 8.54 -7.48 2.38
C PRO A 436 7.27 -7.47 1.52
N CYS A 437 6.21 -6.80 1.95
CA CYS A 437 4.97 -6.67 1.19
C CYS A 437 5.14 -5.86 -0.11
N LEU A 438 6.04 -4.89 -0.14
CA LEU A 438 6.27 -4.04 -1.31
C LEU A 438 7.13 -4.78 -2.34
N VAL A 439 6.62 -4.96 -3.56
CA VAL A 439 7.28 -5.76 -4.61
C VAL A 439 7.54 -5.00 -5.92
N ILE A 440 6.76 -3.97 -6.22
CA ILE A 440 6.84 -3.18 -7.45
C ILE A 440 6.81 -1.69 -7.10
N TYR A 441 7.75 -0.93 -7.64
CA TYR A 441 7.63 0.53 -7.76
C TYR A 441 7.15 0.88 -9.16
N ASN A 442 6.18 1.77 -9.25
CA ASN A 442 5.72 2.36 -10.51
C ASN A 442 5.88 3.87 -10.44
N MET A 443 6.53 4.48 -11.43
CA MET A 443 6.80 5.91 -11.38
C MET A 443 5.56 6.76 -11.65
N MET A 444 4.73 6.32 -12.61
CA MET A 444 3.61 7.11 -13.11
C MET A 444 2.43 6.23 -13.47
N ASN A 445 1.23 6.80 -13.41
CA ASN A 445 0.06 6.19 -14.00
C ASN A 445 -0.26 6.82 -15.35
N GLU A 446 -0.61 5.99 -16.34
CA GLU A 446 -1.10 6.38 -17.67
C GLU A 446 -0.25 7.48 -18.35
N SER A 447 1.04 7.45 -18.18
CA SER A 447 1.95 8.39 -18.83
C SER A 447 2.25 7.92 -20.26
N GLY A 448 1.80 8.67 -21.24
CA GLY A 448 2.11 8.44 -22.65
C GLY A 448 3.59 8.68 -23.00
N ASN A 449 3.88 8.75 -24.28
CA ASN A 449 5.22 9.01 -24.78
C ASN A 449 5.71 10.39 -24.33
N ALA A 450 6.94 10.46 -23.85
CA ALA A 450 7.63 11.66 -23.44
C ALA A 450 8.62 12.12 -24.52
N ALA A 451 8.85 13.44 -24.61
CA ALA A 451 9.97 13.97 -25.37
C ALA A 451 11.31 13.43 -24.82
N PRO A 452 12.37 13.30 -25.65
CA PRO A 452 13.62 12.68 -25.23
C PRO A 452 14.21 13.22 -23.93
N GLU A 453 14.20 14.53 -23.75
CA GLU A 453 14.77 15.19 -22.55
C GLU A 453 13.97 14.86 -21.28
N LYS A 454 12.65 14.75 -21.39
CA LYS A 454 11.80 14.33 -20.27
C LYS A 454 11.98 12.86 -19.96
N LEU A 455 12.04 12.00 -20.98
CA LEU A 455 12.24 10.58 -20.84
C LEU A 455 13.59 10.26 -20.14
N GLU A 456 14.63 11.03 -20.48
CA GLU A 456 15.94 10.89 -19.83
C GLU A 456 15.85 11.19 -18.33
N LEU A 457 15.14 12.24 -17.91
CA LEU A 457 14.91 12.54 -16.50
C LEU A 457 14.13 11.41 -15.78
N GLU A 458 13.11 10.86 -16.42
CA GLU A 458 12.32 9.76 -15.86
C GLU A 458 13.17 8.50 -15.70
N ILE A 459 13.95 8.13 -16.70
CA ILE A 459 14.89 6.98 -16.64
C ILE A 459 15.97 7.20 -15.58
N GLN A 460 16.48 8.43 -15.44
CA GLN A 460 17.46 8.73 -14.40
C GLN A 460 16.88 8.53 -13.00
N ALA A 461 15.66 9.02 -12.75
CA ALA A 461 14.97 8.79 -11.46
C ALA A 461 14.78 7.29 -11.16
N MET A 462 14.43 6.47 -12.17
CA MET A 462 14.34 5.01 -12.01
C MET A 462 15.70 4.38 -11.66
N LYS A 463 16.80 4.85 -12.27
CA LYS A 463 18.16 4.38 -11.94
C LYS A 463 18.56 4.78 -10.51
N ASP A 464 18.21 5.97 -10.07
CA ASP A 464 18.50 6.42 -8.70
C ASP A 464 17.71 5.60 -7.67
N MET A 465 16.46 5.24 -7.96
CA MET A 465 15.72 4.25 -7.17
C MET A 465 16.43 2.89 -7.11
N ARG A 466 16.94 2.41 -8.26
CA ARG A 466 17.67 1.14 -8.35
C ARG A 466 18.92 1.13 -7.47
N VAL A 467 19.64 2.24 -7.37
CA VAL A 467 20.81 2.37 -6.48
C VAL A 467 20.41 2.19 -5.02
N LEU A 468 19.26 2.76 -4.62
CA LEU A 468 18.76 2.68 -3.25
C LEU A 468 18.14 1.32 -2.91
N ASP A 469 17.48 0.71 -3.88
CA ASP A 469 16.84 -0.60 -3.74
C ASP A 469 16.97 -1.44 -5.01
N PRO A 470 17.99 -2.29 -5.10
CA PRO A 470 18.17 -3.16 -6.26
C PRO A 470 17.27 -4.40 -6.26
N SER A 471 16.47 -4.62 -5.22
CA SER A 471 15.74 -5.88 -5.01
C SER A 471 14.31 -5.90 -5.56
N ARG A 472 13.82 -4.79 -6.13
CA ARG A 472 12.44 -4.67 -6.63
C ARG A 472 12.37 -4.35 -8.12
N LEU A 473 11.24 -4.68 -8.72
CA LEU A 473 10.89 -4.26 -10.07
C LEU A 473 10.52 -2.78 -10.07
N ILE A 474 11.01 -2.03 -11.07
CA ILE A 474 10.69 -0.61 -11.26
C ILE A 474 10.09 -0.43 -12.65
N LEU A 475 8.85 0.07 -12.71
CA LEU A 475 8.13 0.39 -13.95
C LEU A 475 8.16 1.90 -14.19
N ARG A 476 8.28 2.31 -15.45
CA ARG A 476 8.15 3.72 -15.80
C ARG A 476 6.70 4.20 -15.67
N THR A 477 5.76 3.39 -16.16
CA THR A 477 4.34 3.74 -16.15
C THR A 477 3.49 2.49 -16.13
N SER A 478 2.32 2.56 -15.52
CA SER A 478 1.23 1.60 -15.76
C SER A 478 0.38 2.06 -16.95
N ALA A 479 -0.26 1.12 -17.63
CA ALA A 479 -1.10 1.29 -18.82
C ALA A 479 -0.36 1.48 -20.17
N TRP A 480 -1.14 1.35 -21.22
CA TRP A 480 -0.84 1.59 -22.64
C TRP A 480 0.27 0.70 -23.23
N ALA A 481 0.87 -0.18 -22.45
CA ALA A 481 1.89 -1.15 -22.90
C ALA A 481 1.23 -2.33 -23.61
N LYS A 482 0.90 -2.19 -24.89
CA LYS A 482 0.25 -3.24 -25.67
C LYS A 482 0.89 -3.44 -27.05
N GLY A 483 0.59 -4.59 -27.66
CA GLY A 483 1.13 -4.93 -28.98
C GLY A 483 2.60 -5.36 -28.95
N ASP A 484 3.17 -5.62 -30.11
CA ASP A 484 4.54 -6.13 -30.27
C ASP A 484 5.59 -5.03 -30.44
N ASP A 485 5.25 -3.76 -30.26
CA ASP A 485 6.19 -2.65 -30.36
C ASP A 485 7.17 -2.70 -29.18
N ILE A 486 8.41 -3.03 -29.48
CA ILE A 486 9.49 -3.14 -28.51
C ILE A 486 10.06 -1.78 -28.11
N GLU A 487 9.78 -0.71 -28.87
CA GLU A 487 10.21 0.66 -28.57
C GLU A 487 9.15 1.46 -27.82
N ASP A 488 8.05 0.84 -27.41
CA ASP A 488 6.99 1.49 -26.65
C ASP A 488 7.51 1.91 -25.26
N GLN A 489 7.46 3.22 -25.00
CA GLN A 489 7.91 3.79 -23.72
C GLN A 489 7.09 3.28 -22.52
N ALA A 490 5.85 2.81 -22.72
CA ALA A 490 5.05 2.21 -21.67
C ALA A 490 5.58 0.85 -21.19
N LYS A 491 6.46 0.21 -21.97
CA LYS A 491 7.11 -1.07 -21.62
C LYS A 491 8.43 -0.91 -20.87
N ILE A 492 8.88 0.32 -20.61
CA ILE A 492 10.14 0.59 -19.92
C ILE A 492 10.10 0.11 -18.48
N HIS A 493 11.06 -0.73 -18.13
CA HIS A 493 11.23 -1.22 -16.75
C HIS A 493 12.68 -1.55 -16.43
N ILE A 494 12.99 -1.67 -15.13
CA ILE A 494 14.26 -2.15 -14.62
C ILE A 494 13.99 -3.37 -13.73
N ARG A 495 14.69 -4.48 -13.97
CA ARG A 495 14.52 -5.74 -13.23
C ARG A 495 15.34 -5.75 -11.93
N PRO A 496 14.97 -6.57 -10.93
CA PRO A 496 15.76 -6.73 -9.73
C PRO A 496 17.23 -7.09 -10.03
N TYR A 497 18.16 -6.44 -9.34
CA TYR A 497 19.62 -6.58 -9.48
C TYR A 497 20.16 -6.37 -10.91
N ASP A 498 19.40 -5.70 -11.76
CA ASP A 498 19.83 -5.36 -13.12
C ASP A 498 19.79 -3.83 -13.29
N GLU A 499 20.86 -3.25 -13.83
CA GLU A 499 20.95 -1.81 -14.12
C GLU A 499 20.43 -1.48 -15.53
N LYS A 500 20.21 -2.51 -16.34
CA LYS A 500 19.74 -2.37 -17.70
C LYS A 500 18.28 -1.92 -17.73
N VAL A 501 18.00 -0.94 -18.56
CA VAL A 501 16.64 -0.50 -18.90
C VAL A 501 16.14 -1.35 -20.06
N TYR A 502 14.97 -1.91 -19.91
CA TYR A 502 14.29 -2.74 -20.90
C TYR A 502 13.10 -2.01 -21.48
N TRP A 503 12.81 -2.21 -22.75
CA TRP A 503 11.72 -1.63 -23.52
C TRP A 503 10.65 -2.63 -23.92
N SER A 504 10.79 -3.86 -23.53
CA SER A 504 9.89 -4.96 -23.85
C SER A 504 9.74 -5.93 -22.68
N GLY A 505 8.80 -6.87 -22.77
CA GLY A 505 8.56 -7.86 -21.74
C GLY A 505 7.48 -7.49 -20.74
N TRP A 506 6.74 -6.42 -21.02
CA TRP A 506 5.64 -5.94 -20.22
C TRP A 506 4.43 -5.62 -21.09
N TYR A 507 3.27 -6.22 -20.78
CA TYR A 507 1.98 -5.87 -21.36
C TYR A 507 1.09 -5.34 -20.23
N ASP A 508 0.61 -4.12 -20.36
CA ASP A 508 -0.30 -3.51 -19.41
C ASP A 508 -1.36 -2.70 -20.17
N TYR A 509 -2.61 -3.07 -20.01
CA TYR A 509 -3.71 -2.39 -20.63
C TYR A 509 -4.81 -2.09 -19.62
N HIS A 510 -5.23 -0.82 -19.57
CA HIS A 510 -6.34 -0.36 -18.76
C HIS A 510 -7.62 -0.47 -19.57
N ARG A 511 -8.52 -1.33 -19.12
CA ARG A 511 -9.89 -1.46 -19.65
C ARG A 511 -10.91 -0.79 -18.74
N ALA A 512 -10.44 0.08 -17.83
CA ALA A 512 -11.29 0.83 -16.96
C ALA A 512 -12.21 1.72 -17.79
N GLY A 513 -13.49 1.48 -17.66
CA GLY A 513 -14.49 2.35 -18.26
C GLY A 513 -14.86 3.53 -17.37
N GLY A 514 -14.12 3.81 -16.30
CA GLY A 514 -14.47 4.82 -15.30
C GLY A 514 -15.72 4.44 -14.48
N PRO A 515 -16.13 5.31 -13.54
CA PRO A 515 -17.33 5.10 -12.74
C PRO A 515 -18.58 4.97 -13.61
N ALA A 516 -19.46 4.06 -13.24
CA ALA A 516 -20.78 3.85 -13.87
C ALA A 516 -20.77 3.42 -15.34
N VAL A 517 -19.68 2.87 -15.85
CA VAL A 517 -19.70 2.29 -17.19
C VAL A 517 -20.39 0.93 -17.16
N TRP A 518 -21.57 0.87 -17.72
CA TRP A 518 -22.20 -0.37 -18.15
C TRP A 518 -21.42 -0.93 -19.32
N ASN A 519 -20.77 -2.04 -19.11
CA ASN A 519 -20.11 -2.73 -20.18
C ASN A 519 -20.94 -3.97 -20.56
N GLU A 520 -21.58 -3.91 -21.71
CA GLU A 520 -22.29 -5.07 -22.27
C GLU A 520 -21.34 -6.27 -22.49
N GLY A 521 -20.04 -6.03 -22.55
CA GLY A 521 -18.99 -7.04 -22.59
C GLY A 521 -18.87 -7.94 -21.36
N LEU A 522 -19.63 -7.68 -20.28
CA LEU A 522 -19.70 -8.49 -19.07
C LEU A 522 -19.87 -9.97 -19.25
N TYR A 523 -20.59 -10.34 -20.27
CA TYR A 523 -20.98 -11.71 -20.55
C TYR A 523 -20.18 -12.34 -21.67
N LYS A 524 -19.17 -11.63 -22.20
CA LYS A 524 -18.28 -12.17 -23.21
C LYS A 524 -17.36 -13.23 -22.62
N GLY A 525 -16.94 -14.15 -23.48
CA GLY A 525 -15.97 -15.17 -23.15
C GLY A 525 -14.57 -14.60 -22.92
N PRO A 526 -13.63 -15.40 -22.39
CA PRO A 526 -12.25 -14.95 -22.14
C PRO A 526 -11.52 -14.55 -23.43
N GLU A 527 -11.81 -15.19 -24.55
CA GLU A 527 -11.25 -14.84 -25.85
C GLU A 527 -11.67 -13.45 -26.36
N ASP A 528 -12.84 -12.98 -26.01
CA ASP A 528 -13.32 -11.64 -26.37
C ASP A 528 -12.79 -10.56 -25.42
N TYR A 529 -12.39 -10.98 -24.22
CA TYR A 529 -11.91 -10.07 -23.17
C TYR A 529 -10.42 -9.75 -23.32
N TYR A 530 -9.61 -10.74 -23.81
CA TYR A 530 -8.15 -10.66 -23.85
C TYR A 530 -7.57 -10.93 -25.25
N ASN A 531 -8.25 -10.49 -26.30
CA ASN A 531 -7.84 -10.73 -27.68
C ASN A 531 -6.51 -10.09 -28.09
N ASP A 532 -6.07 -9.07 -27.35
CA ASP A 532 -4.85 -8.32 -27.70
C ASP A 532 -3.56 -9.04 -27.32
N THR A 533 -3.66 -10.09 -26.47
CA THR A 533 -2.51 -10.81 -25.95
C THR A 533 -2.55 -12.26 -26.36
N LYS A 534 -1.66 -12.66 -27.26
CA LYS A 534 -1.61 -14.03 -27.81
C LYS A 534 -0.36 -14.79 -27.44
N ASN A 535 0.56 -14.21 -26.69
CA ASN A 535 1.83 -14.85 -26.35
C ASN A 535 2.18 -14.69 -24.87
N LYS A 536 3.00 -15.61 -24.36
CA LYS A 536 3.49 -15.63 -22.99
C LYS A 536 4.92 -15.07 -22.87
N ARG A 537 5.37 -14.31 -23.85
CA ARG A 537 6.73 -13.71 -23.86
C ARG A 537 6.86 -12.49 -22.96
N GLU A 538 5.73 -11.91 -22.55
CA GLU A 538 5.64 -10.73 -21.70
C GLU A 538 4.83 -11.05 -20.46
N ILE A 539 5.12 -10.34 -19.36
CA ILE A 539 4.21 -10.28 -18.22
C ILE A 539 2.90 -9.63 -18.67
N VAL A 540 1.78 -10.27 -18.41
CA VAL A 540 0.45 -9.76 -18.76
C VAL A 540 -0.22 -9.20 -17.51
N PHE A 541 -0.22 -7.88 -17.41
CA PHE A 541 -0.71 -7.10 -16.28
C PHE A 541 -1.90 -6.25 -16.74
N PHE A 542 -3.10 -6.50 -16.21
CA PHE A 542 -4.27 -5.66 -16.44
C PHE A 542 -4.38 -4.66 -15.30
N GLY A 543 -3.76 -3.48 -15.44
CA GLY A 543 -3.53 -2.51 -14.38
C GLY A 543 -4.79 -1.78 -13.91
N GLU A 544 -5.84 -1.70 -14.75
CA GLU A 544 -7.14 -1.16 -14.33
C GLU A 544 -8.29 -1.86 -15.05
N GLU A 545 -9.07 -2.62 -14.29
CA GLU A 545 -10.28 -3.27 -14.76
C GLU A 545 -11.51 -2.61 -14.13
N GLY A 546 -12.30 -1.91 -14.92
CA GLY A 546 -13.46 -1.16 -14.45
C GLY A 546 -14.45 -2.01 -13.66
N ALA A 547 -15.01 -1.44 -12.61
CA ALA A 547 -16.02 -2.06 -11.77
C ALA A 547 -17.40 -1.38 -11.95
N LEU A 548 -18.46 -2.10 -11.61
CA LEU A 548 -19.80 -1.53 -11.55
C LEU A 548 -19.94 -0.71 -10.26
N SER A 549 -20.39 0.53 -10.40
CA SER A 549 -20.61 1.41 -9.24
C SER A 549 -21.76 0.92 -8.35
N SER A 550 -21.56 1.04 -7.05
CA SER A 550 -22.60 0.84 -6.03
C SER A 550 -22.37 1.79 -4.85
N PRO A 551 -23.42 2.14 -4.09
CA PRO A 551 -23.27 3.06 -2.97
C PRO A 551 -22.40 2.46 -1.87
N PRO A 552 -21.77 3.33 -1.04
CA PRO A 552 -21.12 2.90 0.19
C PRO A 552 -22.15 2.39 1.21
N ARG A 553 -21.70 1.79 2.30
CA ARG A 553 -22.54 1.33 3.42
C ARG A 553 -22.99 2.53 4.25
N LEU A 554 -23.89 3.38 3.70
CA LEU A 554 -24.23 4.69 4.22
C LEU A 554 -24.69 4.69 5.69
N GLU A 555 -25.42 3.65 6.11
CA GLU A 555 -25.88 3.53 7.51
C GLU A 555 -24.71 3.27 8.46
N LYS A 556 -23.77 2.37 8.09
CA LYS A 556 -22.54 2.11 8.86
C LYS A 556 -21.60 3.32 8.87
N ASN A 557 -21.47 4.00 7.73
CA ASN A 557 -20.68 5.22 7.66
C ASN A 557 -21.24 6.32 8.55
N LYS A 558 -22.57 6.46 8.60
CA LYS A 558 -23.23 7.38 9.52
C LYS A 558 -22.91 7.04 10.98
N GLU A 559 -23.02 5.77 11.39
CA GLU A 559 -22.71 5.32 12.75
C GLU A 559 -21.26 5.63 13.14
N ASP A 560 -20.31 5.37 12.23
CA ASP A 560 -18.89 5.70 12.47
C ASP A 560 -18.63 7.21 12.53
N LEU A 561 -19.27 8.01 11.66
CA LEU A 561 -19.11 9.45 11.63
C LEU A 561 -19.74 10.15 12.86
N GLU A 562 -20.72 9.54 13.51
CA GLU A 562 -21.25 10.05 14.79
C GLU A 562 -20.16 10.21 15.85
N LYS A 563 -19.17 9.32 15.89
CA LYS A 563 -18.01 9.39 16.79
C LYS A 563 -17.20 10.68 16.59
N TYR A 564 -17.23 11.24 15.37
CA TYR A 564 -16.55 12.48 14.98
C TYR A 564 -17.50 13.68 14.90
N SER A 565 -18.75 13.54 15.38
CA SER A 565 -19.78 14.59 15.29
C SER A 565 -19.98 15.13 13.87
N TYR A 566 -19.90 14.26 12.87
CA TYR A 566 -19.99 14.56 11.43
C TYR A 566 -18.99 15.64 10.96
N LYS A 567 -17.87 15.77 11.63
CA LYS A 567 -16.75 16.62 11.23
C LYS A 567 -15.90 15.91 10.17
N GLY A 568 -15.01 16.68 9.59
CA GLY A 568 -14.10 16.20 8.58
C GLY A 568 -14.57 16.49 7.16
N TRP A 569 -13.77 16.13 6.19
CA TRP A 569 -13.95 16.49 4.79
C TRP A 569 -15.16 15.80 4.11
N ASP A 570 -15.61 14.67 4.64
CA ASP A 570 -16.62 13.79 4.03
C ASP A 570 -17.90 13.63 4.87
N GLY A 571 -17.86 13.89 6.17
CA GLY A 571 -18.90 13.48 7.10
C GLY A 571 -20.30 14.03 6.81
N ARG A 572 -20.39 15.32 6.41
CA ARG A 572 -21.67 15.96 6.12
C ARG A 572 -22.30 15.44 4.83
N GLU A 573 -21.48 15.12 3.84
CA GLU A 573 -21.97 14.63 2.57
C GLU A 573 -22.50 13.20 2.68
N PHE A 574 -21.83 12.33 3.41
CA PHE A 574 -22.35 10.99 3.68
C PHE A 574 -23.66 11.01 4.46
N LEU A 575 -23.79 11.93 5.42
CA LEU A 575 -25.06 12.11 6.12
C LEU A 575 -26.17 12.57 5.17
N ARG A 576 -25.86 13.53 4.28
CA ARG A 576 -26.81 14.00 3.26
C ARG A 576 -27.24 12.86 2.34
N TRP A 577 -26.33 12.01 1.89
CA TRP A 577 -26.66 10.85 1.07
C TRP A 577 -27.52 9.84 1.81
N TYR A 578 -27.21 9.57 3.08
CA TYR A 578 -28.05 8.70 3.90
C TYR A 578 -29.50 9.22 3.99
N ASP A 579 -29.69 10.52 4.23
CA ASP A 579 -31.01 11.14 4.29
C ASP A 579 -31.75 11.08 2.94
N GLU A 580 -31.06 11.30 1.83
CA GLU A 580 -31.68 11.19 0.49
C GLU A 580 -32.08 9.75 0.16
N PHE A 581 -31.30 8.76 0.54
CA PHE A 581 -31.66 7.34 0.38
C PHE A 581 -32.89 6.97 1.25
N ASN A 582 -32.99 7.48 2.47
CA ASN A 582 -34.17 7.32 3.31
C ASN A 582 -35.43 7.89 2.63
N LYS A 583 -35.35 9.14 2.17
CA LYS A 583 -36.45 9.79 1.42
C LYS A 583 -36.85 9.00 0.17
N PHE A 584 -35.86 8.47 -0.55
CA PHE A 584 -36.09 7.65 -1.74
C PHE A 584 -36.87 6.38 -1.41
N LEU A 585 -36.47 5.63 -0.38
CA LEU A 585 -37.16 4.42 0.06
C LEU A 585 -38.63 4.69 0.41
N ASP A 586 -38.89 5.79 1.13
CA ASP A 586 -40.25 6.17 1.52
C ASP A 586 -41.08 6.63 0.31
N ALA A 587 -40.55 7.51 -0.53
CA ALA A 587 -41.22 8.04 -1.71
C ALA A 587 -41.57 6.96 -2.74
N LYS A 588 -40.75 5.91 -2.85
CA LYS A 588 -40.94 4.77 -3.77
C LYS A 588 -41.66 3.58 -3.12
N GLN A 589 -42.07 3.70 -1.85
CA GLN A 589 -42.70 2.61 -1.09
C GLN A 589 -41.91 1.30 -1.06
N LEU A 590 -40.57 1.40 -0.98
CA LEU A 590 -39.67 0.25 -1.08
C LEU A 590 -39.35 -0.39 0.28
N ARG A 591 -39.86 0.15 1.41
CA ARG A 591 -39.58 -0.37 2.77
C ARG A 591 -40.01 -1.81 3.00
N THR A 592 -40.94 -2.33 2.22
CA THR A 592 -41.34 -3.75 2.28
C THR A 592 -40.29 -4.69 1.70
N VAL A 593 -39.42 -4.18 0.81
CA VAL A 593 -38.35 -4.94 0.17
C VAL A 593 -36.99 -4.61 0.81
N TYR A 594 -36.78 -3.34 1.09
CA TYR A 594 -35.56 -2.81 1.72
C TYR A 594 -35.95 -2.03 2.99
N PRO A 595 -36.05 -2.70 4.15
CA PRO A 595 -36.45 -2.07 5.42
C PRO A 595 -35.55 -0.89 5.83
N THR A 596 -34.25 -1.01 5.59
CA THR A 596 -33.23 0.00 5.92
C THR A 596 -32.51 0.52 4.68
N VAL A 597 -31.76 1.60 4.81
CA VAL A 597 -30.86 2.11 3.78
C VAL A 597 -29.74 1.09 3.50
N ASP A 598 -29.26 0.40 4.55
CA ASP A 598 -28.22 -0.60 4.42
C ASP A 598 -28.67 -1.80 3.58
N ASP A 599 -29.93 -2.27 3.73
CA ASP A 599 -30.49 -3.35 2.92
C ASP A 599 -30.46 -3.00 1.42
N LEU A 600 -30.81 -1.75 1.06
CA LEU A 600 -30.73 -1.28 -0.32
C LEU A 600 -29.28 -1.21 -0.80
N CYS A 601 -28.37 -0.63 0.01
CA CYS A 601 -26.94 -0.52 -0.34
C CYS A 601 -26.33 -1.89 -0.57
N VAL A 602 -26.60 -2.87 0.30
CA VAL A 602 -26.12 -4.26 0.16
C VAL A 602 -26.68 -4.94 -1.08
N ALA A 603 -27.97 -4.76 -1.38
CA ALA A 603 -28.56 -5.34 -2.58
C ALA A 603 -27.89 -4.80 -3.86
N MET A 604 -27.64 -3.49 -3.94
CA MET A 604 -26.91 -2.88 -5.05
C MET A 604 -25.45 -3.36 -5.09
N GLY A 605 -24.80 -3.47 -3.93
CA GLY A 605 -23.44 -4.03 -3.78
C GLY A 605 -23.36 -5.49 -4.26
N THR A 606 -24.39 -6.31 -4.02
CA THR A 606 -24.47 -7.69 -4.50
C THR A 606 -24.39 -7.76 -6.02
N VAL A 607 -25.17 -6.92 -6.71
CA VAL A 607 -25.14 -6.84 -8.18
C VAL A 607 -23.75 -6.43 -8.67
N SER A 608 -23.12 -5.44 -8.02
CA SER A 608 -21.76 -4.99 -8.32
C SER A 608 -20.75 -6.13 -8.15
N TYR A 609 -20.83 -6.89 -7.06
CA TYR A 609 -19.90 -7.97 -6.74
C TYR A 609 -20.03 -9.17 -7.71
N GLU A 610 -21.26 -9.56 -8.06
CA GLU A 610 -21.48 -10.62 -9.05
C GLU A 610 -20.91 -10.23 -10.42
N HIS A 611 -21.09 -8.98 -10.80
CA HIS A 611 -20.54 -8.44 -12.02
C HIS A 611 -19.00 -8.43 -12.00
N GLN A 612 -18.41 -7.89 -10.95
CA GLN A 612 -16.96 -7.82 -10.80
C GLN A 612 -16.35 -9.21 -10.74
N GLY A 613 -17.03 -10.15 -10.06
CA GLY A 613 -16.59 -11.53 -9.99
C GLY A 613 -16.47 -12.20 -11.35
N ARG A 614 -17.46 -12.00 -12.26
CA ARG A 614 -17.38 -12.52 -13.62
C ARG A 614 -16.24 -11.92 -14.44
N LYS A 615 -15.91 -10.65 -14.23
CA LYS A 615 -14.72 -10.04 -14.86
C LYS A 615 -13.43 -10.68 -14.35
N ILE A 616 -13.29 -10.83 -13.04
CA ILE A 616 -12.17 -11.54 -12.41
C ILE A 616 -12.03 -12.95 -12.97
N GLU A 617 -13.12 -13.70 -13.05
CA GLU A 617 -13.15 -15.06 -13.60
C GLU A 617 -12.66 -15.08 -15.05
N SER A 618 -13.13 -14.15 -15.88
CA SER A 618 -12.70 -14.04 -17.28
C SER A 618 -11.19 -13.79 -17.40
N ALA A 619 -10.61 -12.95 -16.54
CA ALA A 619 -9.17 -12.73 -16.47
C ALA A 619 -8.43 -14.03 -16.11
N ARG A 620 -8.91 -14.76 -15.12
CA ARG A 620 -8.25 -15.95 -14.56
C ARG A 620 -8.39 -17.19 -15.44
N MET A 621 -9.42 -17.27 -16.27
CA MET A 621 -9.57 -18.35 -17.26
C MET A 621 -8.49 -18.32 -18.33
N ASN A 622 -7.89 -17.17 -18.60
CA ASN A 622 -6.79 -17.02 -19.55
C ASN A 622 -5.45 -17.29 -18.87
N ASN A 623 -4.76 -18.38 -19.21
CA ASN A 623 -3.45 -18.73 -18.65
C ASN A 623 -2.35 -17.69 -18.96
N LEU A 624 -2.56 -16.80 -19.92
CA LEU A 624 -1.61 -15.71 -20.22
C LEU A 624 -1.61 -14.62 -19.15
N THR A 625 -2.70 -14.47 -18.39
CA THR A 625 -2.83 -13.41 -17.38
C THR A 625 -1.93 -13.68 -16.18
N ASP A 626 -1.14 -12.68 -15.77
CA ASP A 626 -0.28 -12.73 -14.57
C ASP A 626 -0.79 -11.81 -13.46
N ALA A 627 -1.56 -10.78 -13.82
CA ALA A 627 -2.19 -9.88 -12.86
C ALA A 627 -3.49 -9.29 -13.40
N TYR A 628 -4.45 -9.05 -12.52
CA TYR A 628 -5.56 -8.14 -12.73
C TYR A 628 -5.68 -7.19 -11.53
N VAL A 629 -6.13 -5.98 -11.80
CA VAL A 629 -6.31 -4.94 -10.80
C VAL A 629 -7.69 -4.32 -10.95
N VAL A 630 -8.53 -4.46 -9.93
CA VAL A 630 -9.87 -3.85 -9.93
C VAL A 630 -9.74 -2.34 -9.76
N ASN A 631 -10.43 -1.58 -10.57
CA ASN A 631 -10.56 -0.13 -10.38
C ASN A 631 -11.96 0.17 -9.82
N GLY A 632 -12.14 0.34 -8.48
CA GLY A 632 -11.08 0.51 -7.47
C GLY A 632 -11.35 -0.25 -6.17
N TRP A 633 -10.49 0.02 -5.21
CA TRP A 633 -10.58 -0.53 -3.86
C TRP A 633 -11.66 0.18 -3.04
N GLU A 634 -11.42 1.44 -2.63
CA GLU A 634 -12.40 2.23 -1.89
C GLU A 634 -13.25 3.14 -2.76
N SER A 635 -14.49 3.34 -2.33
CA SER A 635 -15.32 4.45 -2.79
C SER A 635 -15.09 5.66 -1.92
N GLU A 636 -14.87 6.78 -2.56
CA GLU A 636 -14.69 8.06 -1.91
C GLU A 636 -15.79 9.07 -2.28
N LEU A 637 -15.79 10.21 -1.60
CA LEU A 637 -16.85 11.20 -1.68
C LEU A 637 -17.06 11.80 -3.08
N THR A 638 -15.97 12.12 -3.76
CA THR A 638 -16.03 12.98 -4.95
C THR A 638 -15.80 12.20 -6.22
N GLU A 639 -15.56 10.90 -6.14
CA GLU A 639 -15.18 10.21 -7.34
C GLU A 639 -15.62 8.76 -7.36
N ASN A 640 -15.05 7.86 -7.00
CA ASN A 640 -15.09 6.49 -7.51
C ASN A 640 -16.06 5.60 -6.73
N TYR A 641 -17.34 5.67 -7.05
CA TYR A 641 -18.33 4.72 -6.51
C TYR A 641 -18.09 3.27 -6.94
N SER A 642 -17.12 3.03 -7.82
CA SER A 642 -16.77 1.69 -8.30
C SER A 642 -15.97 0.87 -7.28
N GLY A 643 -15.50 1.45 -6.19
CA GLY A 643 -14.79 0.73 -5.13
C GLY A 643 -15.56 -0.49 -4.63
N ILE A 644 -14.83 -1.59 -4.40
CA ILE A 644 -15.41 -2.82 -3.84
C ILE A 644 -15.60 -2.75 -2.32
N VAL A 645 -15.00 -1.78 -1.67
CA VAL A 645 -15.30 -1.40 -0.29
C VAL A 645 -15.67 0.09 -0.24
N ASP A 646 -16.18 0.57 0.87
CA ASP A 646 -16.42 2.00 1.09
C ASP A 646 -15.20 2.69 1.73
N CYS A 647 -15.31 3.99 2.02
CA CYS A 647 -14.21 4.78 2.61
C CYS A 647 -13.79 4.28 4.00
N PHE A 648 -14.69 3.66 4.78
CA PHE A 648 -14.39 3.01 6.06
C PHE A 648 -13.92 1.55 5.90
N ARG A 649 -13.73 1.08 4.65
CA ARG A 649 -13.31 -0.27 4.30
C ARG A 649 -14.34 -1.35 4.65
N TYR A 650 -15.63 -1.00 4.74
CA TYR A 650 -16.68 -2.00 4.79
C TYR A 650 -16.92 -2.60 3.41
N PRO A 651 -16.99 -3.94 3.30
CA PRO A 651 -17.44 -4.59 2.06
C PRO A 651 -18.87 -4.11 1.71
N LYS A 652 -19.09 -3.79 0.45
CA LYS A 652 -20.41 -3.29 -0.02
C LYS A 652 -21.47 -4.37 -0.10
N SER A 653 -21.07 -5.64 -0.06
CA SER A 653 -21.92 -6.82 0.04
C SER A 653 -21.18 -7.95 0.74
N ASP A 654 -21.70 -9.19 0.70
CA ASP A 654 -21.04 -10.37 1.22
C ASP A 654 -19.70 -10.60 0.50
N PRO A 655 -18.54 -10.55 1.22
CA PRO A 655 -17.24 -10.79 0.65
C PRO A 655 -17.10 -12.14 -0.06
N ALA A 656 -17.87 -13.15 0.36
CA ALA A 656 -17.84 -14.49 -0.22
C ALA A 656 -18.19 -14.50 -1.72
N ILE A 657 -18.94 -13.50 -2.20
CA ILE A 657 -19.30 -13.37 -3.61
C ILE A 657 -18.06 -13.15 -4.47
N ILE A 658 -17.19 -12.18 -4.11
CA ILE A 658 -15.93 -11.94 -4.85
C ILE A 658 -14.90 -13.02 -4.52
N ALA A 659 -14.80 -13.44 -3.26
CA ALA A 659 -13.85 -14.47 -2.83
C ALA A 659 -14.04 -15.78 -3.58
N ARG A 660 -15.26 -16.13 -3.96
CA ARG A 660 -15.57 -17.30 -4.80
C ARG A 660 -14.75 -17.31 -6.10
N TYR A 661 -14.67 -16.16 -6.78
CA TYR A 661 -13.95 -16.02 -8.04
C TYR A 661 -12.42 -15.88 -7.85
N ASN A 662 -11.98 -15.69 -6.62
CA ASN A 662 -10.56 -15.57 -6.22
C ASN A 662 -9.99 -16.86 -5.62
N GLN A 663 -10.76 -17.93 -5.52
CA GLN A 663 -10.27 -19.21 -4.99
C GLN A 663 -9.11 -19.73 -5.85
N PRO A 664 -8.09 -20.35 -5.22
CA PRO A 664 -6.94 -20.90 -5.96
C PRO A 664 -7.25 -22.18 -6.72
N LEU A 665 -8.41 -22.81 -6.49
CA LEU A 665 -8.84 -24.01 -7.17
C LEU A 665 -10.37 -24.03 -7.26
N TYR A 666 -10.93 -23.92 -8.45
CA TYR A 666 -12.36 -24.09 -8.71
C TYR A 666 -12.66 -24.32 -10.20
N VAL A 667 -13.88 -24.77 -10.53
CA VAL A 667 -14.36 -24.87 -11.90
C VAL A 667 -15.10 -23.57 -12.24
N ALA A 668 -14.60 -22.79 -13.19
CA ALA A 668 -15.31 -21.66 -13.74
C ALA A 668 -16.40 -22.17 -14.71
N VAL A 669 -17.64 -21.77 -14.45
CA VAL A 669 -18.82 -22.12 -15.26
C VAL A 669 -19.22 -20.89 -16.06
N LYS A 670 -18.77 -20.82 -17.32
CA LYS A 670 -18.92 -19.63 -18.16
C LYS A 670 -20.16 -19.77 -19.05
N THR A 671 -21.27 -19.23 -18.56
CA THR A 671 -22.50 -19.15 -19.36
C THR A 671 -22.38 -18.04 -20.40
N ARG A 672 -22.81 -18.31 -21.64
CA ARG A 672 -22.82 -17.30 -22.71
C ARG A 672 -24.07 -16.41 -22.69
N GLN A 673 -25.08 -16.81 -21.93
CA GLN A 673 -26.34 -16.08 -21.75
C GLN A 673 -26.78 -16.20 -20.30
N GLN A 674 -27.06 -15.08 -19.68
CA GLN A 674 -27.51 -15.02 -18.26
C GLN A 674 -29.06 -15.13 -18.18
N VAL A 675 -29.76 -14.83 -19.27
CA VAL A 675 -31.20 -14.93 -19.35
C VAL A 675 -31.55 -15.84 -20.53
N ALA A 676 -32.42 -16.81 -20.31
CA ALA A 676 -32.80 -17.77 -21.32
C ALA A 676 -34.29 -18.15 -21.22
N ALA A 677 -34.89 -18.48 -22.33
CA ALA A 677 -36.28 -18.96 -22.37
C ALA A 677 -36.44 -20.32 -21.64
N ALA A 678 -37.47 -20.43 -20.84
CA ALA A 678 -37.84 -21.67 -20.15
C ALA A 678 -38.02 -22.83 -21.16
N GLY A 679 -37.43 -23.98 -20.84
CA GLY A 679 -37.39 -25.14 -21.74
C GLY A 679 -36.41 -25.02 -22.92
N GLY A 680 -35.71 -23.90 -23.05
CA GLY A 680 -34.66 -23.69 -24.05
C GLY A 680 -33.33 -24.35 -23.71
N LYS A 681 -32.24 -23.83 -24.28
CA LYS A 681 -30.85 -24.26 -23.96
C LYS A 681 -29.95 -23.07 -23.89
N VAL A 682 -28.97 -23.10 -22.96
CA VAL A 682 -27.84 -22.18 -22.90
C VAL A 682 -26.54 -22.89 -23.28
N THR A 683 -25.60 -22.14 -23.82
CA THR A 683 -24.25 -22.66 -24.09
C THR A 683 -23.31 -22.29 -22.98
N VAL A 684 -22.57 -23.27 -22.51
CA VAL A 684 -21.65 -23.10 -21.35
C VAL A 684 -20.27 -23.69 -21.66
N ASP A 685 -19.25 -22.97 -21.33
CA ASP A 685 -17.86 -23.43 -21.35
C ASP A 685 -17.38 -23.64 -19.90
N PHE A 686 -16.59 -24.68 -19.67
CA PHE A 686 -16.06 -25.01 -18.33
C PHE A 686 -14.57 -24.93 -18.34
N TYR A 687 -14.04 -24.14 -17.42
CA TYR A 687 -12.60 -23.95 -17.23
C TYR A 687 -12.18 -24.41 -15.82
N LEU A 688 -10.95 -24.87 -15.70
CA LEU A 688 -10.32 -25.13 -14.42
C LEU A 688 -9.38 -23.97 -14.06
N ILE A 689 -9.63 -23.34 -12.93
CA ILE A 689 -8.68 -22.46 -12.27
C ILE A 689 -7.87 -23.31 -11.31
N ASN A 690 -6.52 -23.34 -11.46
CA ASN A 690 -5.68 -24.37 -10.83
C ASN A 690 -4.31 -23.81 -10.37
N GLU A 691 -4.31 -23.05 -9.29
CA GLU A 691 -3.07 -22.62 -8.61
C GLU A 691 -2.57 -23.67 -7.59
N LYS A 692 -3.27 -24.81 -7.44
CA LYS A 692 -2.95 -25.91 -6.50
C LYS A 692 -2.32 -27.14 -7.18
N ASN A 693 -1.99 -27.01 -8.47
CA ASN A 693 -1.27 -28.06 -9.20
C ASN A 693 -2.01 -29.42 -9.26
N VAL A 694 -3.33 -29.41 -9.39
CA VAL A 694 -4.12 -30.63 -9.68
C VAL A 694 -3.76 -31.16 -11.06
N ARG A 695 -3.51 -32.48 -11.19
CA ARG A 695 -3.00 -33.12 -12.45
C ARG A 695 -3.70 -34.41 -12.79
N GLY A 696 -3.70 -34.74 -14.10
CA GLY A 696 -4.12 -36.01 -14.67
C GLY A 696 -5.61 -36.11 -14.94
N ASN A 697 -6.09 -37.35 -15.16
CA ASN A 697 -7.45 -37.62 -15.59
C ASN A 697 -8.49 -37.38 -14.51
N HIS A 698 -9.57 -36.72 -14.87
CA HIS A 698 -10.71 -36.38 -14.02
C HIS A 698 -12.02 -36.49 -14.78
N GLN A 699 -13.11 -36.56 -14.05
CA GLN A 699 -14.46 -36.46 -14.58
C GLN A 699 -15.11 -35.13 -14.19
N LEU A 700 -15.66 -34.42 -15.17
CA LEU A 700 -16.46 -33.23 -14.94
C LEU A 700 -17.95 -33.63 -14.99
N LYS A 701 -18.61 -33.58 -13.82
CA LYS A 701 -20.05 -33.87 -13.68
C LYS A 701 -20.82 -32.57 -13.65
N ILE A 702 -21.82 -32.44 -14.52
CA ILE A 702 -22.58 -31.20 -14.68
C ILE A 702 -24.06 -31.48 -14.33
N SER A 703 -24.64 -30.57 -13.54
CA SER A 703 -26.05 -30.58 -13.17
C SER A 703 -26.67 -29.18 -13.21
N VAL A 704 -27.99 -29.11 -13.29
CA VAL A 704 -28.77 -27.88 -13.19
C VAL A 704 -29.80 -28.05 -12.08
N THR A 705 -29.87 -27.07 -11.20
CA THR A 705 -30.90 -26.97 -10.17
C THR A 705 -31.85 -25.84 -10.53
N ASP A 706 -33.16 -26.14 -10.58
CA ASP A 706 -34.19 -25.14 -10.89
C ASP A 706 -34.56 -24.27 -9.67
N SER A 707 -35.42 -23.28 -9.90
CA SER A 707 -35.91 -22.36 -8.85
C SER A 707 -36.68 -23.02 -7.70
N GLN A 708 -37.08 -24.30 -7.88
CA GLN A 708 -37.79 -25.11 -6.87
C GLN A 708 -36.86 -26.09 -6.16
N GLY A 709 -35.56 -26.07 -6.47
CA GLY A 709 -34.55 -26.96 -5.87
C GLY A 709 -34.47 -28.34 -6.53
N LYS A 710 -35.14 -28.59 -7.65
CA LYS A 710 -35.05 -29.86 -8.36
C LYS A 710 -33.77 -29.92 -9.17
N VAL A 711 -32.98 -30.97 -8.93
CA VAL A 711 -31.70 -31.22 -9.63
C VAL A 711 -31.93 -32.09 -10.87
N MET A 712 -31.34 -31.69 -11.99
CA MET A 712 -31.30 -32.43 -13.24
C MET A 712 -29.83 -32.65 -13.63
N GLU A 713 -29.43 -33.90 -13.75
CA GLU A 713 -28.14 -34.28 -14.30
C GLU A 713 -28.07 -33.97 -15.80
N VAL A 714 -27.01 -33.28 -16.23
CA VAL A 714 -26.77 -32.92 -17.63
C VAL A 714 -25.86 -33.93 -18.31
N GLY A 715 -24.75 -34.28 -17.64
CA GLY A 715 -23.78 -35.22 -18.16
C GLY A 715 -22.48 -35.30 -17.39
N THR A 716 -21.66 -36.29 -17.78
CA THR A 716 -20.30 -36.49 -17.28
C THR A 716 -19.34 -36.46 -18.45
N TYR A 717 -18.23 -35.71 -18.33
CA TYR A 717 -17.24 -35.52 -19.36
C TYR A 717 -15.87 -35.94 -18.83
N GLU A 718 -15.15 -36.77 -19.56
CA GLU A 718 -13.75 -37.09 -19.25
C GLU A 718 -12.88 -35.88 -19.59
N THR A 719 -12.01 -35.46 -18.64
CA THR A 719 -11.14 -34.30 -18.78
C THR A 719 -9.77 -34.61 -18.20
N GLU A 720 -8.78 -33.85 -18.62
CA GLU A 720 -7.43 -33.93 -18.07
C GLU A 720 -7.01 -32.57 -17.51
N ALA A 721 -6.58 -32.53 -16.26
CA ALA A 721 -5.98 -31.35 -15.66
C ALA A 721 -4.49 -31.33 -15.95
N ALA A 722 -3.99 -30.30 -16.63
CA ALA A 722 -2.59 -30.16 -17.03
C ALA A 722 -1.67 -29.98 -15.80
N GLY A 723 -2.11 -29.24 -14.83
CA GLY A 723 -1.33 -28.91 -13.63
C GLY A 723 -0.10 -28.06 -13.94
N GLY A 724 0.90 -28.14 -13.08
CA GLY A 724 2.10 -27.31 -13.21
C GLY A 724 1.79 -25.84 -13.04
N GLU A 725 2.21 -25.05 -14.00
CA GLU A 725 1.99 -23.60 -14.03
C GLU A 725 0.84 -23.19 -14.98
N VAL A 726 -0.02 -24.14 -15.37
CA VAL A 726 -1.24 -23.86 -16.13
C VAL A 726 -2.34 -23.49 -15.12
N TYR A 727 -2.57 -22.19 -14.94
CA TYR A 727 -3.50 -21.67 -13.94
C TYR A 727 -4.93 -21.49 -14.47
N GLY A 728 -5.09 -21.29 -15.78
CA GLY A 728 -6.38 -21.24 -16.45
C GLY A 728 -6.43 -22.25 -17.60
N GLN A 729 -7.35 -23.21 -17.58
CA GLN A 729 -7.43 -24.27 -18.57
C GLN A 729 -8.88 -24.54 -19.00
N LEU A 730 -9.14 -24.52 -20.30
CA LEU A 730 -10.42 -25.00 -20.84
C LEU A 730 -10.52 -26.52 -20.65
N LEU A 731 -11.57 -26.97 -19.95
CA LEU A 731 -11.89 -28.41 -19.79
C LEU A 731 -12.83 -28.90 -20.83
N VAL A 732 -13.99 -28.26 -20.99
CA VAL A 732 -15.04 -28.64 -21.94
C VAL A 732 -15.66 -27.38 -22.52
N LYS A 733 -15.85 -27.36 -23.84
CA LYS A 733 -16.40 -26.22 -24.59
C LYS A 733 -17.76 -26.55 -25.21
N ASP A 734 -18.59 -25.51 -25.37
CA ASP A 734 -19.85 -25.53 -26.14
C ASP A 734 -20.92 -26.51 -25.62
N VAL A 735 -20.92 -26.79 -24.31
CA VAL A 735 -21.92 -27.68 -23.70
C VAL A 735 -23.32 -27.05 -23.77
N LYS A 736 -24.29 -27.76 -24.31
CA LYS A 736 -25.68 -27.31 -24.39
C LYS A 736 -26.43 -27.75 -23.13
N ILE A 737 -26.66 -26.84 -22.23
CA ILE A 737 -27.35 -27.06 -20.96
C ILE A 737 -28.84 -26.79 -21.14
N PRO A 738 -29.74 -27.75 -20.85
CA PRO A 738 -31.18 -27.51 -20.90
C PRO A 738 -31.59 -26.54 -19.77
N VAL A 739 -32.44 -25.57 -20.15
CA VAL A 739 -32.99 -24.60 -19.18
C VAL A 739 -34.27 -25.21 -18.59
N PRO A 740 -34.42 -25.28 -17.27
CA PRO A 740 -35.66 -25.77 -16.66
C PRO A 740 -36.89 -24.99 -17.11
N THR A 741 -38.02 -25.70 -17.20
CA THR A 741 -39.32 -25.08 -17.56
C THR A 741 -39.95 -24.24 -16.47
N ALA A 742 -39.49 -24.41 -15.20
CA ALA A 742 -39.83 -23.53 -14.11
C ALA A 742 -39.14 -22.19 -14.32
N GLY A 743 -39.90 -21.11 -14.37
CA GLY A 743 -39.32 -19.75 -14.39
C GLY A 743 -38.58 -19.42 -13.09
N GLY A 744 -37.62 -18.51 -13.17
CA GLY A 744 -36.84 -18.06 -12.03
C GLY A 744 -35.36 -18.41 -12.11
N LEU A 745 -34.63 -18.21 -11.01
CA LEU A 745 -33.19 -18.45 -10.95
C LEU A 745 -32.87 -19.95 -10.98
N CYS A 746 -31.98 -20.34 -11.90
CA CYS A 746 -31.50 -21.72 -12.04
C CYS A 746 -29.99 -21.74 -11.88
N ARG A 747 -29.45 -22.73 -11.18
CA ARG A 747 -28.01 -22.88 -10.96
C ARG A 747 -27.42 -23.98 -11.79
N ILE A 748 -26.41 -23.67 -12.58
CA ILE A 748 -25.58 -24.65 -13.30
C ILE A 748 -24.37 -24.94 -12.41
N GLU A 749 -24.26 -26.19 -11.96
CA GLU A 749 -23.14 -26.63 -11.11
C GLU A 749 -22.26 -27.61 -11.88
N ALA A 750 -20.93 -27.48 -11.67
CA ALA A 750 -19.93 -28.40 -12.18
C ALA A 750 -19.06 -28.94 -11.05
N LYS A 751 -18.84 -30.28 -11.04
CA LYS A 751 -17.99 -30.96 -10.04
C LYS A 751 -16.86 -31.66 -10.76
N LEU A 752 -15.63 -31.27 -10.49
CA LEU A 752 -14.44 -31.99 -10.96
C LEU A 752 -14.16 -33.12 -9.99
N CYS A 753 -14.21 -34.36 -10.47
CA CYS A 753 -14.04 -35.55 -9.65
C CYS A 753 -12.82 -36.35 -10.09
N LYS A 754 -12.11 -36.93 -9.12
CA LYS A 754 -11.10 -37.96 -9.35
C LYS A 754 -11.60 -39.24 -8.71
N GLU A 755 -11.79 -40.27 -9.53
CA GLU A 755 -12.50 -41.48 -9.09
C GLU A 755 -13.87 -41.12 -8.50
N ASN A 756 -14.15 -41.42 -7.23
CA ASN A 756 -15.41 -41.11 -6.55
C ASN A 756 -15.32 -39.85 -5.63
N SER A 757 -14.20 -39.13 -5.64
CA SER A 757 -13.99 -37.98 -4.76
C SER A 757 -14.10 -36.68 -5.52
N VAL A 758 -14.86 -35.71 -4.98
CA VAL A 758 -14.92 -34.35 -5.52
C VAL A 758 -13.63 -33.62 -5.17
N VAL A 759 -12.92 -33.17 -6.21
CA VAL A 759 -11.67 -32.38 -6.09
C VAL A 759 -11.99 -30.91 -5.90
N THR A 760 -12.91 -30.38 -6.71
CA THR A 760 -13.40 -29.01 -6.62
C THR A 760 -14.73 -28.86 -7.35
N THR A 761 -15.39 -27.74 -7.09
CA THR A 761 -16.68 -27.40 -7.70
C THR A 761 -16.68 -25.98 -8.24
N GLY A 762 -17.71 -25.65 -8.98
CA GLY A 762 -18.04 -24.28 -9.36
C GLY A 762 -19.46 -24.20 -9.89
N TYR A 763 -19.99 -22.98 -9.99
CA TYR A 763 -21.34 -22.76 -10.48
C TYR A 763 -21.49 -21.37 -11.11
N ASP A 764 -22.49 -21.24 -11.98
CA ASP A 764 -23.04 -19.94 -12.41
C ASP A 764 -24.57 -20.02 -12.43
N ASP A 765 -25.21 -18.89 -12.23
CA ASP A 765 -26.65 -18.76 -12.15
C ASP A 765 -27.20 -18.13 -13.45
N ILE A 766 -28.32 -18.65 -13.96
CA ILE A 766 -29.05 -18.12 -15.09
C ILE A 766 -30.51 -17.85 -14.70
N LEU A 767 -31.13 -16.86 -15.33
CA LEU A 767 -32.55 -16.57 -15.18
C LEU A 767 -33.36 -17.23 -16.28
N SER A 768 -34.23 -18.19 -15.90
CA SER A 768 -35.24 -18.80 -16.79
C SER A 768 -36.46 -17.88 -16.87
N VAL A 769 -36.84 -17.45 -18.07
CA VAL A 769 -37.99 -16.58 -18.32
C VAL A 769 -39.00 -17.29 -19.24
N ASN A 770 -40.29 -17.11 -18.93
CA ASN A 770 -41.40 -17.67 -19.72
C ASN A 770 -41.65 -16.91 -21.02
#